data_e1e44c6a1ab366007291975ca23fe7ae
#
_entry.id   e1e44c6a1ab366007291975ca23fe7ae
#
_cell.length_a   1.000
_cell.length_b   1.000
_cell.length_c   1.000
_cell.angle_alpha   90.00
_cell.angle_beta   90.00
_cell.angle_gamma   90.00
#
_symmetry.space_group_name_H-M   'P 1'
#
loop_
_entity.id
_entity.type
_entity.pdbx_description
1 polymer ?
#
loop_
_entity_poly.entity_id
_entity_poly.type
_entity_poly.pdbx_seq_one_letter_code
_entity_poly.pdbx_strand_id
1 'polypeptide(L)'
;MRKHKKRRSWMAGVLALILMLLTAGCAAPDGTDAGSPGKSGDGAAGGNVENTSQAKGRYIETQLETPKDFTGSGTMRRLSDGSLVIVDTYNGMKSISKDNGKSWKTKEIKEMKKLLNGVEAEITSAAVAADGAVFFSYILWEKKVEGKTYPEKYVYQKPDGTTTEFELGIEKYHASLTSSVFSPDGRLFAATNSSKVYEIDYKKKTCKEIFSLESEGEAAFGFNGGTLLATDGKKVYFYDMKSGEMRADDETLNDYVAKQSEKRFGTVICGAKNGTDDQTIYIAGCEGIAGHAVGGSVMERLADSAITSLGDPSKPPVEMLQNEDGSFLILYRDGELDSYVYDAEASVVPEQQVTIYGLYDNETVRQAISMFRKKNKEVFVRFEVGVSGENGVTESDAIKNLNTKLLAGDGPDLILLDGMPMDSYEEKGMLADCSDFVQELESKEHFFDSIAKGFQSDQGLFAIPFRIQIPLLIGKSSTISGVTDLASLADMAEKQAGQSGVTETVLGTYTAEELLEKMYLLSADAWLSEEKTIDREKLKEFLTQAKRLYDADQKNLDSGEKKRHEENIEDYKKYYKDEKKVTQMMQSVSNVFEQLRKTQVVTAGYLTSMMDFQQVTSVNNKFGGQTFQAWDGQCKDVFCPTGTVGIAATSKNTELAKEFVRVLLGKDVQAKDLSDGFPVNADAFKEFTTNPSPDSTIGTSAEDKDGNTVELDISWPGQTEIDQLKKLIESRKTPVMAQNEWRNEVVSIGAKALTGEKGVEESVEEIVQKISLHLQE
;
A
#
# COMPACT_ATOMS: atom_id res chain seq x y z
N MET A 1 2.76 -41.06 -7.41
CA MET A 1 1.73 -40.11 -6.95
C MET A 1 2.32 -39.35 -5.76
N ARG A 2 2.97 -38.21 -5.99
CA ARG A 2 3.49 -37.35 -4.93
C ARG A 2 2.32 -36.46 -4.48
N LYS A 3 1.86 -36.59 -3.24
CA LYS A 3 0.95 -35.65 -2.60
C LYS A 3 1.74 -34.37 -2.34
N HIS A 4 1.47 -33.29 -3.07
CA HIS A 4 1.95 -31.98 -2.74
C HIS A 4 1.28 -31.56 -1.41
N LYS A 5 2.06 -31.42 -0.36
CA LYS A 5 1.61 -30.79 0.90
C LYS A 5 1.61 -29.26 0.69
N LYS A 6 0.46 -28.64 0.89
CA LYS A 6 0.31 -27.17 0.86
C LYS A 6 1.08 -26.55 2.02
N ARG A 7 1.98 -25.61 1.73
CA ARG A 7 2.61 -24.75 2.74
C ARG A 7 1.62 -23.63 3.12
N ARG A 8 1.42 -23.44 4.41
CA ARG A 8 0.69 -22.28 4.95
C ARG A 8 1.74 -21.23 5.34
N SER A 9 1.78 -20.11 4.66
CA SER A 9 2.74 -19.03 4.90
C SER A 9 2.12 -17.91 5.74
N TRP A 10 2.92 -17.39 6.63
CA TRP A 10 2.56 -16.32 7.58
C TRP A 10 2.84 -14.90 7.00
N MET A 11 2.58 -14.66 5.72
CA MET A 11 2.38 -13.27 5.26
C MET A 11 1.12 -12.64 5.87
N ALA A 12 0.44 -13.37 6.75
CA ALA A 12 -0.77 -12.99 7.45
C ALA A 12 -0.57 -11.96 8.56
N GLY A 13 0.65 -11.64 8.98
CA GLY A 13 0.87 -10.70 10.08
C GLY A 13 0.28 -9.32 9.82
N VAL A 14 0.34 -8.85 8.60
CA VAL A 14 -0.19 -7.51 8.24
C VAL A 14 -1.66 -7.58 7.83
N LEU A 15 -2.13 -8.69 7.23
CA LEU A 15 -3.55 -8.84 6.88
C LEU A 15 -4.41 -9.35 8.05
N ALA A 16 -3.86 -10.20 8.93
CA ALA A 16 -4.57 -10.64 10.13
C ALA A 16 -4.83 -9.50 11.12
N LEU A 17 -3.97 -8.46 11.15
CA LEU A 17 -4.22 -7.26 11.96
C LEU A 17 -5.46 -6.49 11.47
N ILE A 18 -5.70 -6.43 10.17
CA ILE A 18 -6.89 -5.77 9.62
C ILE A 18 -8.17 -6.56 9.92
N LEU A 19 -8.07 -7.88 10.08
CA LEU A 19 -9.20 -8.77 10.37
C LEU A 19 -9.41 -9.07 11.86
N MET A 20 -8.35 -9.00 12.70
CA MET A 20 -8.47 -9.22 14.15
C MET A 20 -9.04 -8.05 14.94
N LEU A 21 -9.06 -6.82 14.38
CA LEU A 21 -9.72 -5.65 14.99
C LEU A 21 -11.25 -5.75 14.99
N LEU A 22 -11.82 -6.79 14.39
CA LEU A 22 -13.28 -7.01 14.36
C LEU A 22 -13.83 -7.73 15.60
N THR A 23 -13.03 -8.13 16.59
CA THR A 23 -13.51 -9.01 17.68
C THR A 23 -13.17 -8.57 19.12
N ALA A 24 -12.46 -7.47 19.36
CA ALA A 24 -12.12 -7.06 20.72
C ALA A 24 -12.75 -5.73 21.10
N GLY A 25 -13.95 -5.79 21.63
CA GLY A 25 -14.52 -4.71 22.45
C GLY A 25 -14.12 -4.89 23.90
N CYS A 26 -13.40 -3.93 24.49
CA CYS A 26 -13.45 -3.61 25.95
C CYS A 26 -12.76 -2.29 26.28
N ALA A 27 -13.58 -1.37 26.75
CA ALA A 27 -13.41 -0.36 27.80
C ALA A 27 -12.13 0.48 27.91
N ALA A 28 -12.33 1.77 27.68
CA ALA A 28 -11.45 2.86 28.14
C ALA A 28 -11.83 3.33 29.57
N PRO A 29 -10.96 4.03 30.27
CA PRO A 29 -11.42 5.08 31.17
C PRO A 29 -10.94 6.48 30.74
N ASP A 30 -11.84 7.43 31.00
CA ASP A 30 -11.77 8.87 30.81
C ASP A 30 -10.57 9.57 31.47
N GLY A 31 -10.16 10.69 30.86
CA GLY A 31 -9.33 11.69 31.51
C GLY A 31 -9.12 12.94 30.66
N THR A 32 -9.94 13.94 30.92
CA THR A 32 -9.93 15.35 30.48
C THR A 32 -8.57 16.05 30.68
N ASP A 33 -8.08 16.92 29.77
CA ASP A 33 -8.34 18.37 29.90
C ASP A 33 -7.56 19.23 28.87
N ALA A 34 -8.11 20.40 28.66
CA ALA A 34 -7.81 21.39 27.64
C ALA A 34 -6.51 22.21 27.85
N GLY A 35 -6.00 22.81 26.76
CA GLY A 35 -5.07 23.94 26.83
C GLY A 35 -4.44 24.34 25.50
N SER A 36 -4.99 25.36 24.86
CA SER A 36 -4.40 26.13 23.72
C SER A 36 -3.39 27.20 24.20
N PRO A 37 -2.83 28.03 23.29
CA PRO A 37 -1.93 27.77 22.16
C PRO A 37 -0.62 28.58 22.26
N GLY A 38 0.40 28.20 21.58
CA GLY A 38 1.64 28.97 21.45
C GLY A 38 2.17 28.96 20.01
N LYS A 39 2.21 30.12 19.43
CA LYS A 39 2.73 30.44 18.09
C LYS A 39 4.22 30.23 17.97
N SER A 40 4.59 29.87 16.78
CA SER A 40 5.65 30.43 15.93
C SER A 40 6.66 29.42 15.40
N GLY A 41 6.87 29.54 14.13
CA GLY A 41 8.15 29.44 13.49
C GLY A 41 8.06 28.86 12.08
N ASP A 42 7.91 29.73 11.10
CA ASP A 42 8.05 29.46 9.67
C ASP A 42 9.29 28.61 9.36
N GLY A 43 9.08 27.52 8.65
CA GLY A 43 10.09 26.77 7.93
C GLY A 43 9.56 26.41 6.57
N ALA A 44 9.41 27.39 5.69
CA ALA A 44 9.01 27.21 4.30
C ALA A 44 10.03 26.34 3.57
N ALA A 45 9.67 25.11 3.25
CA ALA A 45 10.34 24.31 2.23
C ALA A 45 9.76 24.68 0.83
N GLY A 46 9.92 25.92 0.47
CA GLY A 46 9.65 26.50 -0.85
C GLY A 46 10.84 27.37 -1.25
N GLY A 47 12.06 26.83 -1.16
CA GLY A 47 13.27 27.51 -1.62
C GLY A 47 13.33 27.49 -3.13
N ASN A 48 13.30 28.66 -3.74
CA ASN A 48 13.67 28.90 -5.14
C ASN A 48 14.90 28.10 -5.55
N VAL A 49 14.74 27.16 -6.47
CA VAL A 49 15.79 26.34 -7.06
C VAL A 49 16.57 27.10 -8.14
N GLU A 50 16.68 28.41 -8.05
CA GLU A 50 17.35 29.19 -9.11
C GLU A 50 18.88 29.19 -9.09
N ASN A 51 19.58 28.45 -8.19
CA ASN A 51 21.05 28.42 -8.21
C ASN A 51 21.71 27.14 -7.69
N THR A 52 21.05 25.97 -7.73
CA THR A 52 21.64 24.71 -7.24
C THR A 52 22.44 23.93 -8.30
N SER A 53 22.44 24.33 -9.55
CA SER A 53 23.19 23.66 -10.64
C SER A 53 24.72 23.67 -10.48
N GLN A 54 25.25 24.39 -9.48
CA GLN A 54 26.69 24.38 -9.16
C GLN A 54 27.06 23.64 -7.88
N ALA A 55 26.09 23.23 -7.08
CA ALA A 55 26.36 22.47 -5.87
C ALA A 55 26.78 21.02 -6.24
N LYS A 56 27.90 20.56 -5.69
CA LYS A 56 28.45 19.23 -5.90
C LYS A 56 28.46 18.43 -4.61
N GLY A 57 28.39 17.13 -4.76
CA GLY A 57 28.44 16.14 -3.69
C GLY A 57 27.09 15.51 -3.38
N ARG A 58 26.96 14.24 -3.72
CA ARG A 58 25.79 13.41 -3.36
C ARG A 58 26.15 11.96 -3.22
N TYR A 59 25.29 11.17 -2.59
CA TYR A 59 25.41 9.72 -2.61
C TYR A 59 24.93 9.17 -3.95
N ILE A 60 25.72 8.31 -4.56
CA ILE A 60 25.43 7.61 -5.81
C ILE A 60 25.02 6.18 -5.47
N GLU A 61 23.84 5.82 -5.91
CA GLU A 61 23.29 4.48 -5.81
C GLU A 61 23.87 3.57 -6.88
N THR A 62 24.26 2.36 -6.48
CA THR A 62 24.72 1.31 -7.38
C THR A 62 24.17 -0.03 -6.93
N GLN A 63 23.43 -0.70 -7.81
CA GLN A 63 22.94 -2.05 -7.55
C GLN A 63 24.10 -3.04 -7.55
N LEU A 64 24.15 -3.89 -6.54
CA LEU A 64 25.13 -4.95 -6.38
C LEU A 64 24.52 -6.30 -6.76
N GLU A 65 25.39 -7.29 -7.01
CA GLU A 65 24.95 -8.67 -7.17
C GLU A 65 24.43 -9.23 -5.85
N THR A 66 23.36 -10.00 -5.88
CA THR A 66 22.84 -10.73 -4.73
C THR A 66 23.09 -12.23 -4.87
N PRO A 67 23.03 -13.01 -3.78
CA PRO A 67 23.11 -14.45 -3.87
C PRO A 67 22.08 -15.00 -4.84
N LYS A 68 22.48 -16.00 -5.64
CA LYS A 68 21.56 -16.65 -6.58
C LYS A 68 20.34 -17.23 -5.84
N ASP A 69 19.15 -16.99 -6.40
CA ASP A 69 17.86 -17.45 -5.86
C ASP A 69 17.52 -16.85 -4.47
N PHE A 70 18.13 -15.73 -4.08
CA PHE A 70 17.77 -14.99 -2.88
C PHE A 70 16.39 -14.34 -3.02
N THR A 71 15.55 -14.49 -2.01
CA THR A 71 14.13 -14.11 -2.08
C THR A 71 13.80 -12.78 -1.40
N GLY A 72 14.80 -12.10 -0.81
CA GLY A 72 14.57 -10.92 0.01
C GLY A 72 14.17 -11.21 1.46
N SER A 73 13.84 -12.47 1.77
CA SER A 73 13.51 -12.87 3.14
C SER A 73 14.78 -13.30 3.88
N GLY A 74 15.28 -12.47 4.79
CA GLY A 74 16.47 -12.82 5.52
C GLY A 74 17.14 -11.66 6.25
N THR A 75 18.35 -11.86 6.67
CA THR A 75 19.16 -10.87 7.42
C THR A 75 20.55 -10.73 6.82
N MET A 76 21.10 -9.52 6.91
CA MET A 76 22.42 -9.16 6.41
C MET A 76 23.33 -8.69 7.56
N ARG A 77 24.59 -9.09 7.54
CA ARG A 77 25.58 -8.64 8.52
C ARG A 77 26.99 -8.57 7.99
N ARG A 78 27.79 -7.69 8.55
CA ARG A 78 29.25 -7.70 8.38
C ARG A 78 29.89 -8.51 9.51
N LEU A 79 30.72 -9.49 9.12
CA LEU A 79 31.49 -10.32 10.06
C LEU A 79 32.74 -9.61 10.56
N SER A 80 33.36 -10.17 11.61
CA SER A 80 34.61 -9.63 12.20
C SER A 80 35.80 -9.62 11.23
N ASP A 81 35.80 -10.48 10.21
CA ASP A 81 36.83 -10.52 9.15
C ASP A 81 36.53 -9.55 8.00
N GLY A 82 35.52 -8.71 8.11
CA GLY A 82 35.08 -7.77 7.08
C GLY A 82 34.19 -8.37 6.01
N SER A 83 33.97 -9.69 5.97
CA SER A 83 33.07 -10.33 5.01
C SER A 83 31.63 -9.91 5.23
N LEU A 84 30.86 -9.74 4.14
CA LEU A 84 29.41 -9.54 4.19
C LEU A 84 28.72 -10.90 4.16
N VAL A 85 27.70 -11.10 5.00
CA VAL A 85 26.92 -12.32 5.01
C VAL A 85 25.44 -12.01 4.88
N ILE A 86 24.72 -12.82 4.09
CA ILE A 86 23.27 -12.85 4.00
C ILE A 86 22.79 -14.25 4.37
N VAL A 87 21.80 -14.33 5.25
CA VAL A 87 21.08 -15.57 5.56
C VAL A 87 19.67 -15.45 4.97
N ASP A 88 19.36 -16.34 4.04
CA ASP A 88 18.06 -16.47 3.42
C ASP A 88 17.20 -17.45 4.26
N THR A 89 16.19 -16.94 4.92
CA THR A 89 15.29 -17.69 5.79
C THR A 89 14.29 -18.53 5.01
N TYR A 90 13.95 -18.10 3.79
CA TYR A 90 13.00 -18.82 2.93
C TYR A 90 13.63 -20.05 2.30
N ASN A 91 14.86 -19.94 1.83
CA ASN A 91 15.60 -21.05 1.18
C ASN A 91 16.54 -21.81 2.12
N GLY A 92 16.75 -21.33 3.35
CA GLY A 92 17.66 -21.95 4.32
C GLY A 92 19.14 -21.89 3.89
N MET A 93 19.54 -20.77 3.29
CA MET A 93 20.89 -20.60 2.72
C MET A 93 21.69 -19.52 3.46
N LYS A 94 22.99 -19.69 3.53
CA LYS A 94 23.94 -18.69 4.02
C LYS A 94 24.94 -18.37 2.92
N SER A 95 25.00 -17.11 2.54
CA SER A 95 25.86 -16.59 1.48
C SER A 95 26.88 -15.61 2.06
N ILE A 96 28.14 -15.72 1.65
CA ILE A 96 29.23 -14.90 2.13
C ILE A 96 29.92 -14.22 0.93
N SER A 97 30.09 -12.90 1.01
CA SER A 97 30.86 -12.09 0.08
C SER A 97 32.11 -11.56 0.79
N LYS A 98 33.26 -11.65 0.11
CA LYS A 98 34.53 -11.09 0.58
C LYS A 98 34.93 -9.82 -0.17
N ASP A 99 34.15 -9.40 -1.12
CA ASP A 99 34.35 -8.28 -2.03
C ASP A 99 33.21 -7.27 -1.98
N ASN A 100 32.63 -7.14 -0.80
CA ASN A 100 31.58 -6.17 -0.49
C ASN A 100 30.32 -6.29 -1.38
N GLY A 101 29.84 -7.51 -1.59
CA GLY A 101 28.60 -7.79 -2.34
C GLY A 101 28.79 -7.98 -3.85
N LYS A 102 30.04 -7.94 -4.38
CA LYS A 102 30.30 -8.14 -5.82
C LYS A 102 30.25 -9.60 -6.25
N SER A 103 30.53 -10.53 -5.33
CA SER A 103 30.40 -11.97 -5.57
C SER A 103 30.06 -12.72 -4.29
N TRP A 104 29.40 -13.89 -4.43
CA TRP A 104 28.86 -14.63 -3.30
C TRP A 104 29.24 -16.12 -3.34
N LYS A 105 29.51 -16.68 -2.14
CA LYS A 105 29.66 -18.11 -1.91
C LYS A 105 28.56 -18.58 -1.01
N THR A 106 27.66 -19.40 -1.55
CA THR A 106 26.45 -19.87 -0.88
C THR A 106 26.58 -21.30 -0.36
N LYS A 107 26.08 -21.55 0.84
CA LYS A 107 26.01 -22.88 1.48
C LYS A 107 24.66 -23.03 2.18
N GLU A 108 24.19 -24.28 2.26
CA GLU A 108 22.99 -24.62 3.04
C GLU A 108 23.24 -24.50 4.55
N ILE A 109 22.25 -23.97 5.26
CA ILE A 109 22.10 -24.11 6.72
C ILE A 109 21.32 -25.41 6.93
N LYS A 110 22.03 -26.51 7.17
CA LYS A 110 21.45 -27.88 7.13
C LYS A 110 20.20 -28.04 7.98
N GLU A 111 20.18 -27.55 9.21
CA GLU A 111 19.02 -27.67 10.09
C GLU A 111 17.83 -26.84 9.58
N MET A 112 18.06 -25.63 9.11
CA MET A 112 17.02 -24.78 8.50
C MET A 112 16.46 -25.45 7.24
N LYS A 113 17.34 -25.95 6.37
CA LYS A 113 16.95 -26.66 5.15
C LYS A 113 16.16 -27.94 5.42
N LYS A 114 16.52 -28.68 6.48
CA LYS A 114 15.80 -29.87 6.92
C LYS A 114 14.39 -29.55 7.40
N LEU A 115 14.22 -28.45 8.16
CA LEU A 115 12.92 -27.95 8.61
C LEU A 115 12.05 -27.55 7.42
N LEU A 116 12.59 -26.75 6.49
CA LEU A 116 11.87 -26.26 5.31
C LEU A 116 11.46 -27.37 4.34
N ASN A 117 12.22 -28.47 4.23
CA ASN A 117 11.95 -29.57 3.30
C ASN A 117 11.21 -30.74 3.91
N GLY A 118 11.19 -30.90 5.23
CA GLY A 118 10.74 -32.12 5.90
C GLY A 118 9.44 -32.04 6.67
N VAL A 119 9.06 -30.85 7.10
CA VAL A 119 7.88 -30.56 7.95
C VAL A 119 7.24 -29.25 7.57
N GLU A 120 5.98 -29.07 7.92
CA GLU A 120 5.34 -27.74 7.80
C GLU A 120 5.92 -26.81 8.88
N ALA A 121 7.09 -26.24 8.59
CA ALA A 121 7.79 -25.29 9.46
C ALA A 121 7.93 -23.93 8.79
N GLU A 122 7.86 -22.89 9.60
CA GLU A 122 8.13 -21.51 9.21
C GLU A 122 9.27 -20.96 10.06
N ILE A 123 10.27 -20.35 9.40
CA ILE A 123 11.31 -19.59 10.10
C ILE A 123 10.77 -18.22 10.39
N THR A 124 10.60 -17.90 11.66
CA THR A 124 9.97 -16.64 12.10
C THR A 124 10.98 -15.50 12.19
N SER A 125 12.24 -15.79 12.56
CA SER A 125 13.30 -14.78 12.65
C SER A 125 14.67 -15.43 12.51
N ALA A 126 15.67 -14.65 12.06
CA ALA A 126 17.08 -15.07 12.05
C ALA A 126 18.03 -13.91 12.35
N ALA A 127 19.16 -14.22 12.98
CA ALA A 127 20.26 -13.28 13.23
C ALA A 127 21.62 -13.94 13.02
N VAL A 128 22.59 -13.14 12.60
CA VAL A 128 23.97 -13.58 12.41
C VAL A 128 24.90 -12.88 13.40
N ALA A 129 25.72 -13.64 14.12
CA ALA A 129 26.74 -13.09 15.01
C ALA A 129 27.99 -12.65 14.23
N ALA A 130 28.80 -11.79 14.83
CA ALA A 130 30.04 -11.26 14.21
C ALA A 130 31.07 -12.33 13.85
N ASP A 131 31.04 -13.50 14.54
CA ASP A 131 31.86 -14.68 14.24
C ASP A 131 31.27 -15.60 13.16
N GLY A 132 30.07 -15.27 12.67
CA GLY A 132 29.35 -16.03 11.67
C GLY A 132 28.44 -17.13 12.23
N ALA A 133 28.24 -17.23 13.55
CA ALA A 133 27.19 -18.08 14.11
C ALA A 133 25.81 -17.56 13.67
N VAL A 134 24.84 -18.48 13.59
CA VAL A 134 23.46 -18.16 13.17
C VAL A 134 22.50 -18.55 14.27
N PHE A 135 21.64 -17.62 14.66
CA PHE A 135 20.46 -17.89 15.46
C PHE A 135 19.23 -17.84 14.54
N PHE A 136 18.26 -18.73 14.76
CA PHE A 136 16.96 -18.61 14.13
C PHE A 136 15.87 -19.22 15.02
N SER A 137 14.64 -18.73 14.85
CA SER A 137 13.44 -19.27 15.46
C SER A 137 12.51 -19.85 14.40
N TYR A 138 11.67 -20.82 14.81
CA TYR A 138 10.73 -21.46 13.91
C TYR A 138 9.49 -22.01 14.62
N ILE A 139 8.39 -22.08 13.90
CA ILE A 139 7.13 -22.67 14.32
C ILE A 139 6.84 -23.92 13.48
N LEU A 140 6.26 -24.96 14.11
CA LEU A 140 5.80 -26.18 13.44
C LEU A 140 4.29 -26.17 13.34
N TRP A 141 3.75 -26.12 12.13
CA TRP A 141 2.31 -26.06 11.88
C TRP A 141 1.59 -27.43 11.92
N GLU A 142 2.32 -28.55 11.86
CA GLU A 142 1.75 -29.92 11.83
C GLU A 142 1.05 -30.33 13.14
N LYS A 143 1.25 -29.64 14.24
CA LYS A 143 0.77 -29.99 15.56
C LYS A 143 -0.34 -29.10 16.09
N LYS A 144 -1.34 -28.80 15.26
CA LYS A 144 -2.53 -28.12 15.75
C LYS A 144 -3.28 -29.04 16.73
N VAL A 145 -3.12 -28.79 18.02
CA VAL A 145 -4.00 -29.32 19.07
C VAL A 145 -5.01 -28.23 19.36
N GLU A 146 -6.30 -28.54 19.19
CA GLU A 146 -7.42 -27.62 19.43
C GLU A 146 -7.24 -26.88 20.76
N GLY A 147 -7.23 -25.54 20.72
CA GLY A 147 -7.03 -24.68 21.90
C GLY A 147 -5.59 -24.52 22.39
N LYS A 148 -4.56 -24.95 21.65
CA LYS A 148 -3.14 -24.73 21.99
C LYS A 148 -2.42 -23.96 20.90
N THR A 149 -1.63 -22.99 21.34
CA THR A 149 -0.65 -22.25 20.54
C THR A 149 0.46 -23.18 20.04
N TYR A 150 0.94 -22.91 18.83
CA TYR A 150 2.14 -23.58 18.31
C TYR A 150 3.37 -23.12 19.09
N PRO A 151 4.15 -24.02 19.73
CA PRO A 151 5.35 -23.62 20.42
C PRO A 151 6.41 -23.19 19.39
N GLU A 152 6.95 -22.00 19.57
CA GLU A 152 8.12 -21.55 18.84
C GLU A 152 9.36 -22.22 19.43
N LYS A 153 10.29 -22.63 18.56
CA LYS A 153 11.57 -23.20 18.92
C LYS A 153 12.72 -22.37 18.41
N TYR A 154 13.85 -22.47 19.08
CA TYR A 154 15.04 -21.64 18.84
C TYR A 154 16.24 -22.50 18.57
N VAL A 155 17.04 -22.13 17.58
CA VAL A 155 18.25 -22.84 17.18
C VAL A 155 19.43 -21.87 17.19
N TYR A 156 20.49 -22.25 17.86
CA TYR A 156 21.79 -21.57 17.73
C TYR A 156 22.77 -22.50 17.03
N GLN A 157 23.30 -22.08 15.90
CA GLN A 157 24.30 -22.78 15.11
C GLN A 157 25.65 -22.06 15.19
N LYS A 158 26.68 -22.76 15.67
CA LYS A 158 28.05 -22.25 15.69
C LYS A 158 28.63 -22.16 14.27
N PRO A 159 29.74 -21.40 14.08
CA PRO A 159 30.42 -21.31 12.79
C PRO A 159 30.88 -22.66 12.22
N ASP A 160 31.19 -23.63 13.07
CA ASP A 160 31.57 -25.00 12.69
C ASP A 160 30.38 -25.88 12.26
N GLY A 161 29.16 -25.36 12.34
CA GLY A 161 27.93 -26.04 11.98
C GLY A 161 27.27 -26.85 13.15
N THR A 162 27.88 -26.87 14.33
CA THR A 162 27.29 -27.49 15.52
C THR A 162 26.03 -26.71 15.94
N THR A 163 24.90 -27.40 16.10
CA THR A 163 23.61 -26.81 16.44
C THR A 163 23.16 -27.13 17.85
N THR A 164 22.46 -26.23 18.47
CA THR A 164 21.76 -26.42 19.75
C THR A 164 20.34 -25.89 19.60
N GLU A 165 19.35 -26.77 19.74
CA GLU A 165 17.94 -26.42 19.82
C GLU A 165 17.52 -26.21 21.27
N PHE A 166 16.63 -25.26 21.51
CA PHE A 166 16.12 -24.96 22.85
C PHE A 166 14.74 -24.28 22.80
N GLU A 167 14.11 -24.17 23.95
CA GLU A 167 12.86 -23.48 24.16
C GLU A 167 13.09 -22.31 25.13
N LEU A 168 12.35 -21.22 24.94
CA LEU A 168 12.30 -20.06 25.82
C LEU A 168 10.89 -19.92 26.39
N GLY A 169 10.79 -19.38 27.60
CA GLY A 169 9.50 -19.08 28.23
C GLY A 169 8.90 -17.74 27.77
N ILE A 170 9.05 -17.40 26.48
CA ILE A 170 8.44 -16.20 25.91
C ILE A 170 6.95 -16.46 25.80
N GLU A 171 6.16 -15.68 26.49
CA GLU A 171 4.68 -15.69 26.64
C GLU A 171 3.90 -16.92 26.21
N LYS A 172 2.94 -17.33 27.03
CA LYS A 172 2.15 -18.57 26.84
C LYS A 172 1.17 -18.56 25.65
N TYR A 173 0.91 -17.39 25.02
CA TYR A 173 -0.14 -17.25 24.01
C TYR A 173 0.34 -16.37 22.85
N HIS A 174 0.47 -16.99 21.65
CA HIS A 174 0.64 -16.36 20.35
C HIS A 174 1.87 -15.45 20.11
N ALA A 175 2.84 -15.38 21.01
CA ALA A 175 4.03 -14.59 20.78
C ALA A 175 5.09 -15.39 19.99
N SER A 176 5.42 -14.90 18.80
CA SER A 176 6.56 -15.38 18.00
C SER A 176 7.55 -14.24 17.76
N LEU A 177 8.82 -14.57 17.56
CA LEU A 177 9.81 -13.59 17.18
C LEU A 177 9.52 -13.07 15.76
N THR A 178 9.50 -11.77 15.60
CA THR A 178 9.36 -11.12 14.30
C THR A 178 10.70 -10.62 13.75
N SER A 179 11.62 -10.25 14.65
CA SER A 179 12.97 -9.83 14.28
C SER A 179 13.98 -10.17 15.39
N SER A 180 15.22 -10.40 15.00
CA SER A 180 16.31 -10.67 15.95
C SER A 180 17.63 -10.11 15.45
N VAL A 181 18.54 -9.75 16.37
CA VAL A 181 19.82 -9.16 16.06
C VAL A 181 20.87 -9.51 17.12
N PHE A 182 22.12 -9.75 16.70
CA PHE A 182 23.25 -9.80 17.61
C PHE A 182 23.92 -8.43 17.74
N SER A 183 24.17 -8.00 18.96
CA SER A 183 25.02 -6.84 19.22
C SER A 183 26.50 -7.09 18.80
N PRO A 184 27.30 -6.04 18.69
CA PRO A 184 28.73 -6.19 18.42
C PRO A 184 29.49 -7.01 19.47
N ASP A 185 29.06 -7.01 20.74
CA ASP A 185 29.62 -7.78 21.84
C ASP A 185 29.03 -9.21 21.97
N GLY A 186 28.13 -9.61 21.06
CA GLY A 186 27.58 -10.97 20.96
C GLY A 186 26.35 -11.26 21.82
N ARG A 187 25.70 -10.23 22.37
CA ARG A 187 24.38 -10.36 23.00
C ARG A 187 23.29 -10.48 21.93
N LEU A 188 22.27 -11.25 22.19
CA LEU A 188 21.15 -11.47 21.26
C LEU A 188 19.91 -10.73 21.76
N PHE A 189 19.32 -9.93 20.89
CA PHE A 189 18.07 -9.22 21.12
C PHE A 189 17.04 -9.65 20.10
N ALA A 190 15.75 -9.64 20.49
CA ALA A 190 14.66 -10.01 19.59
C ALA A 190 13.37 -9.28 19.96
N ALA A 191 12.56 -8.96 18.95
CA ALA A 191 11.20 -8.44 19.12
C ALA A 191 10.18 -9.54 18.81
N THR A 192 9.00 -9.43 19.42
CA THR A 192 7.87 -10.34 19.19
C THR A 192 6.71 -9.60 18.53
N ASN A 193 5.81 -10.36 17.92
CA ASN A 193 4.54 -9.86 17.38
C ASN A 193 3.60 -9.27 18.46
N SER A 194 3.88 -9.48 19.73
CA SER A 194 3.19 -8.86 20.89
C SER A 194 3.88 -7.60 21.40
N SER A 195 4.66 -6.93 20.56
CA SER A 195 5.33 -5.63 20.84
C SER A 195 6.33 -5.67 22.00
N LYS A 196 6.92 -6.81 22.30
CA LYS A 196 7.91 -6.93 23.38
C LYS A 196 9.30 -7.19 22.84
N VAL A 197 10.30 -6.57 23.47
CA VAL A 197 11.72 -6.77 23.16
C VAL A 197 12.40 -7.52 24.29
N TYR A 198 13.13 -8.58 23.93
CA TYR A 198 13.83 -9.45 24.82
C TYR A 198 15.33 -9.45 24.57
N GLU A 199 16.09 -9.58 25.64
CA GLU A 199 17.47 -10.07 25.61
C GLU A 199 17.46 -11.60 25.81
N ILE A 200 18.09 -12.35 24.89
CA ILE A 200 18.12 -13.80 24.90
C ILE A 200 19.51 -14.30 25.24
N ASP A 201 19.63 -15.02 26.35
CA ASP A 201 20.85 -15.77 26.70
C ASP A 201 20.75 -17.19 26.12
N TYR A 202 21.19 -17.36 24.85
CA TYR A 202 21.16 -18.63 24.15
C TYR A 202 22.07 -19.69 24.77
N LYS A 203 23.04 -19.30 25.64
CA LYS A 203 23.89 -20.23 26.38
C LYS A 203 23.19 -20.82 27.59
N LYS A 204 22.49 -19.96 28.36
CA LYS A 204 21.68 -20.38 29.50
C LYS A 204 20.28 -20.81 29.12
N LYS A 205 19.85 -20.54 27.87
CA LYS A 205 18.50 -20.84 27.36
C LYS A 205 17.42 -20.10 28.16
N THR A 206 17.67 -18.83 28.42
CA THR A 206 16.76 -17.93 29.14
C THR A 206 16.59 -16.63 28.38
N CYS A 207 15.50 -15.92 28.62
CA CYS A 207 15.26 -14.59 28.10
C CYS A 207 14.82 -13.64 29.21
N LYS A 208 15.00 -12.36 28.95
CA LYS A 208 14.58 -11.25 29.82
C LYS A 208 13.92 -10.20 28.95
N GLU A 209 12.67 -9.87 29.26
CA GLU A 209 12.01 -8.69 28.68
C GLU A 209 12.75 -7.42 29.11
N ILE A 210 13.06 -6.54 28.16
CA ILE A 210 13.82 -5.32 28.43
C ILE A 210 12.99 -4.06 28.22
N PHE A 211 12.09 -4.02 27.25
CA PHE A 211 11.10 -2.95 27.05
C PHE A 211 9.99 -3.42 26.09
N SER A 212 8.94 -2.59 25.94
CA SER A 212 7.84 -2.81 25.00
C SER A 212 7.84 -1.72 23.94
N LEU A 213 7.39 -2.09 22.72
CA LEU A 213 7.15 -1.20 21.59
C LEU A 213 5.71 -0.66 21.65
N GLU A 214 5.42 0.43 20.96
CA GLU A 214 4.06 0.99 20.85
C GLU A 214 3.24 0.34 19.74
N SER A 215 3.91 -0.21 18.71
CA SER A 215 3.25 -0.88 17.60
C SER A 215 3.53 -2.38 17.61
N GLU A 216 2.54 -3.14 17.19
CA GLU A 216 2.71 -4.55 16.84
C GLU A 216 3.38 -4.68 15.46
N GLY A 217 4.20 -5.72 15.29
CA GLY A 217 4.83 -6.01 14.01
C GLY A 217 6.34 -6.23 14.08
N GLU A 218 7.01 -6.01 12.95
CA GLU A 218 8.47 -6.15 12.83
C GLU A 218 9.15 -4.89 13.38
N ALA A 219 10.15 -5.08 14.25
CA ALA A 219 11.04 -4.02 14.67
C ALA A 219 12.32 -4.02 13.84
N ALA A 220 12.78 -2.86 13.41
CA ALA A 220 14.13 -2.71 12.87
C ALA A 220 15.11 -2.40 14.02
N PHE A 221 16.25 -3.07 14.02
CA PHE A 221 17.29 -2.93 15.02
C PHE A 221 18.57 -2.30 14.47
N GLY A 222 19.24 -1.53 15.31
CA GLY A 222 20.56 -0.98 15.06
C GLY A 222 21.37 -0.86 16.34
N PHE A 223 22.62 -0.45 16.21
CA PHE A 223 23.49 -0.21 17.37
C PHE A 223 24.24 1.10 17.19
N ASN A 224 24.35 1.88 18.27
CA ASN A 224 25.20 3.06 18.32
C ASN A 224 26.05 2.98 19.58
N GLY A 225 27.35 2.67 19.42
CA GLY A 225 28.22 2.39 20.55
C GLY A 225 27.65 1.29 21.48
N GLY A 226 27.45 1.62 22.75
CA GLY A 226 26.84 0.72 23.75
C GLY A 226 25.33 0.76 23.84
N THR A 227 24.64 1.36 22.84
CA THR A 227 23.17 1.51 22.82
C THR A 227 22.55 0.62 21.75
N LEU A 228 21.56 -0.18 22.14
CA LEU A 228 20.66 -0.82 21.20
C LEU A 228 19.62 0.21 20.74
N LEU A 229 19.48 0.34 19.44
CA LEU A 229 18.44 1.12 18.77
C LEU A 229 17.36 0.15 18.30
N ALA A 230 16.10 0.51 18.48
CA ALA A 230 14.98 -0.21 17.90
C ALA A 230 13.96 0.79 17.36
N THR A 231 13.29 0.46 16.26
CA THR A 231 12.14 1.25 15.79
C THR A 231 11.01 0.33 15.36
N ASP A 232 9.80 0.72 15.73
CA ASP A 232 8.54 0.09 15.32
C ASP A 232 7.83 0.89 14.21
N GLY A 233 8.53 1.86 13.61
CA GLY A 233 7.99 2.76 12.61
C GLY A 233 7.25 3.97 13.17
N LYS A 234 6.92 4.02 14.46
CA LYS A 234 6.34 5.20 15.12
C LYS A 234 7.36 5.98 15.94
N LYS A 235 8.30 5.25 16.52
CA LYS A 235 9.24 5.77 17.49
C LYS A 235 10.57 5.05 17.41
N VAL A 236 11.62 5.70 17.88
CA VAL A 236 12.94 5.10 18.08
C VAL A 236 13.22 4.95 19.57
N TYR A 237 13.58 3.75 19.97
CA TYR A 237 13.87 3.35 21.33
C TYR A 237 15.38 3.24 21.53
N PHE A 238 15.86 3.79 22.65
CA PHE A 238 17.27 3.81 23.03
C PHE A 238 17.47 3.00 24.30
N TYR A 239 18.05 1.81 24.20
CA TYR A 239 18.34 0.98 25.37
C TYR A 239 19.85 0.93 25.61
N ASP A 240 20.30 1.45 26.75
CA ASP A 240 21.69 1.39 27.15
C ASP A 240 22.04 -0.02 27.62
N MET A 241 22.83 -0.73 26.82
CA MET A 241 23.18 -2.13 27.07
C MET A 241 24.05 -2.33 28.32
N LYS A 242 24.72 -1.29 28.83
CA LYS A 242 25.58 -1.36 30.02
C LYS A 242 24.79 -1.14 31.29
N SER A 243 23.97 -0.10 31.37
CA SER A 243 23.13 0.18 32.54
C SER A 243 21.89 -0.71 32.60
N GLY A 244 21.38 -1.17 31.45
CA GLY A 244 20.14 -1.90 31.33
C GLY A 244 18.90 -0.99 31.44
N GLU A 245 19.04 0.29 31.11
CA GLU A 245 18.00 1.31 31.25
C GLU A 245 17.66 1.94 29.89
N MET A 246 16.41 2.39 29.73
CA MET A 246 15.98 3.19 28.60
C MET A 246 16.54 4.60 28.73
N ARG A 247 16.99 5.20 27.62
CA ARG A 247 17.34 6.62 27.55
C ARG A 247 16.10 7.45 27.19
N ALA A 248 16.24 8.77 27.30
CA ALA A 248 15.19 9.71 26.90
C ALA A 248 14.87 9.61 25.40
N ASP A 249 13.62 9.89 25.09
CA ASP A 249 13.13 9.96 23.72
C ASP A 249 13.77 11.11 22.94
N ASP A 250 13.84 10.96 21.63
CA ASP A 250 14.25 11.99 20.70
C ASP A 250 13.06 12.36 19.81
N GLU A 251 12.42 13.49 20.11
CA GLU A 251 11.18 13.91 19.44
C GLU A 251 11.41 14.15 17.94
N THR A 252 12.51 14.81 17.55
CA THR A 252 12.82 15.07 16.14
C THR A 252 12.92 13.77 15.33
N LEU A 253 13.58 12.77 15.91
CA LEU A 253 13.76 11.46 15.29
C LEU A 253 12.44 10.68 15.24
N ASN A 254 11.65 10.74 16.31
CA ASN A 254 10.34 10.09 16.38
C ASN A 254 9.37 10.66 15.33
N ASP A 255 9.28 11.99 15.22
CA ASP A 255 8.45 12.65 14.21
C ASP A 255 8.86 12.27 12.80
N TYR A 256 10.17 12.18 12.54
CA TYR A 256 10.68 11.78 11.23
C TYR A 256 10.30 10.34 10.88
N VAL A 257 10.45 9.40 11.81
CA VAL A 257 10.12 7.98 11.62
C VAL A 257 8.61 7.79 11.45
N ALA A 258 7.79 8.46 12.28
CA ALA A 258 6.34 8.37 12.21
C ALA A 258 5.79 8.82 10.85
N LYS A 259 6.31 9.92 10.30
CA LYS A 259 5.95 10.41 8.96
C LYS A 259 6.24 9.42 7.85
N GLN A 260 7.34 8.68 7.94
CA GLN A 260 7.68 7.65 6.95
C GLN A 260 6.74 6.44 7.05
N SER A 261 6.39 6.03 8.28
CA SER A 261 5.49 4.91 8.52
C SER A 261 4.07 5.16 7.99
N GLU A 262 3.60 6.41 8.03
CA GLU A 262 2.30 6.81 7.44
C GLU A 262 2.22 6.52 5.94
N LYS A 263 3.35 6.51 5.25
CA LYS A 263 3.47 6.17 3.83
C LYS A 263 3.64 4.66 3.55
N ARG A 264 3.45 3.79 4.55
CA ARG A 264 3.59 2.32 4.48
C ARG A 264 4.97 1.78 4.10
N PHE A 265 6.02 2.56 4.26
CA PHE A 265 7.38 2.13 3.97
C PHE A 265 8.06 1.58 5.22
N GLY A 266 8.80 0.49 5.05
CA GLY A 266 9.71 0.02 6.08
C GLY A 266 10.78 1.08 6.38
N THR A 267 11.15 1.19 7.65
CA THR A 267 12.22 2.07 8.09
C THR A 267 13.31 1.23 8.72
N VAL A 268 14.55 1.42 8.30
CA VAL A 268 15.72 0.76 8.89
C VAL A 268 16.66 1.77 9.51
N ILE A 269 17.32 1.36 10.58
CA ILE A 269 18.14 2.22 11.42
C ILE A 269 19.51 1.61 11.68
N CYS A 270 20.56 2.42 11.65
CA CYS A 270 21.88 2.04 12.17
C CYS A 270 22.57 3.23 12.83
N GLY A 271 23.51 2.94 13.74
CA GLY A 271 24.43 3.95 14.29
C GLY A 271 25.66 4.15 13.40
N ALA A 272 26.38 5.23 13.64
CA ALA A 272 27.64 5.50 12.98
C ALA A 272 28.69 4.44 13.34
N LYS A 273 29.29 3.82 12.34
CA LYS A 273 30.27 2.75 12.56
C LYS A 273 31.68 3.27 12.90
N ASN A 274 32.03 4.46 12.47
CA ASN A 274 33.38 5.02 12.62
C ASN A 274 33.71 5.50 14.04
N GLY A 275 32.94 5.15 15.05
CA GLY A 275 33.34 5.12 16.46
C GLY A 275 33.87 6.40 17.09
N THR A 276 33.92 7.51 16.38
CA THR A 276 34.35 8.80 16.92
C THR A 276 33.18 9.65 17.40
N ASP A 277 31.95 9.24 17.05
CA ASP A 277 30.73 9.94 17.42
C ASP A 277 29.65 8.92 17.81
N ASP A 278 29.46 8.67 19.09
CA ASP A 278 28.40 7.82 19.63
C ASP A 278 27.02 8.48 19.50
N GLN A 279 26.92 9.58 18.79
CA GLN A 279 25.72 10.42 18.76
C GLN A 279 25.02 10.46 17.42
N THR A 280 25.65 10.04 16.32
CA THR A 280 25.02 10.08 15.01
C THR A 280 24.29 8.77 14.68
N ILE A 281 23.04 8.87 14.26
CA ILE A 281 22.18 7.78 13.83
C ILE A 281 21.81 8.00 12.38
N TYR A 282 21.69 6.92 11.63
CA TYR A 282 21.24 6.94 10.24
C TYR A 282 19.94 6.16 10.10
N ILE A 283 19.01 6.72 9.33
CA ILE A 283 17.72 6.11 9.00
C ILE A 283 17.59 6.09 7.49
N ALA A 284 17.14 4.96 6.95
CA ALA A 284 16.72 4.85 5.56
C ALA A 284 15.23 4.43 5.50
N GLY A 285 14.50 5.06 4.60
CA GLY A 285 13.08 4.85 4.35
C GLY A 285 12.62 5.61 3.10
N CYS A 286 11.33 5.84 2.95
CA CYS A 286 10.75 6.46 1.76
C CYS A 286 11.22 7.90 1.46
N GLU A 287 11.77 8.60 2.42
CA GLU A 287 12.35 9.94 2.24
C GLU A 287 13.82 9.89 1.77
N GLY A 288 14.44 8.69 1.78
CA GLY A 288 15.84 8.51 1.47
C GLY A 288 16.67 8.09 2.66
N ILE A 289 17.96 8.49 2.71
CA ILE A 289 18.85 8.29 3.86
C ILE A 289 19.02 9.62 4.58
N ALA A 290 18.74 9.62 5.88
CA ALA A 290 18.97 10.78 6.75
C ALA A 290 19.93 10.44 7.90
N GLY A 291 20.74 11.42 8.29
CA GLY A 291 21.59 11.42 9.48
C GLY A 291 20.96 12.30 10.56
N HIS A 292 21.10 11.89 11.83
CA HIS A 292 20.63 12.65 12.97
C HIS A 292 21.59 12.57 14.13
N ALA A 293 21.93 13.72 14.71
CA ALA A 293 22.65 13.78 15.97
C ALA A 293 21.64 13.64 17.11
N VAL A 294 21.78 12.62 17.95
CA VAL A 294 20.86 12.33 19.06
C VAL A 294 20.66 13.56 19.95
N GLY A 295 19.40 13.94 20.16
CA GLY A 295 19.03 15.15 20.91
C GLY A 295 19.16 16.45 20.11
N GLY A 296 19.49 16.37 18.82
CA GLY A 296 19.50 17.49 17.90
C GLY A 296 18.10 17.86 17.40
N SER A 297 17.99 18.99 16.72
CA SER A 297 16.73 19.48 16.14
C SER A 297 16.67 19.38 14.62
N VAL A 298 17.64 18.68 14.00
CA VAL A 298 17.79 18.61 12.53
C VAL A 298 17.95 17.17 12.08
N MET A 299 17.18 16.80 11.03
CA MET A 299 17.44 15.61 10.23
C MET A 299 18.24 16.04 8.99
N GLU A 300 19.47 15.59 8.85
CA GLU A 300 20.32 15.87 7.70
C GLU A 300 20.03 14.86 6.58
N ARG A 301 19.51 15.31 5.45
CA ARG A 301 19.27 14.44 4.29
C ARG A 301 20.59 14.16 3.57
N LEU A 302 20.99 12.90 3.55
CA LEU A 302 22.23 12.43 2.90
C LEU A 302 21.97 11.92 1.48
N ALA A 303 20.91 11.15 1.29
CA ALA A 303 20.46 10.69 -0.01
C ALA A 303 18.95 10.92 -0.15
N ASP A 304 18.53 11.54 -1.24
CA ASP A 304 17.12 11.87 -1.48
C ASP A 304 16.43 10.72 -2.21
N SER A 305 15.25 10.34 -1.75
CA SER A 305 14.42 9.33 -2.41
C SER A 305 14.03 9.72 -3.84
N ALA A 306 13.92 11.01 -4.14
CA ALA A 306 13.68 11.49 -5.49
C ALA A 306 14.80 11.14 -6.48
N ILE A 307 15.99 10.80 -5.98
CA ILE A 307 17.14 10.38 -6.77
C ILE A 307 17.74 9.03 -6.35
N THR A 308 16.98 8.20 -5.62
CA THR A 308 17.36 6.85 -5.20
C THR A 308 16.20 5.87 -5.28
N SER A 309 16.45 4.57 -5.27
CA SER A 309 15.42 3.52 -5.22
C SER A 309 14.64 3.47 -3.91
N LEU A 310 15.06 4.23 -2.90
CA LEU A 310 14.35 4.32 -1.61
C LEU A 310 12.95 4.93 -1.72
N GLY A 311 12.67 5.67 -2.80
CA GLY A 311 11.31 6.16 -3.09
C GLY A 311 10.38 5.13 -3.76
N ASP A 312 10.86 3.92 -4.05
CA ASP A 312 10.08 2.87 -4.71
C ASP A 312 9.22 2.10 -3.71
N PRO A 313 7.89 2.18 -3.78
CA PRO A 313 7.00 1.51 -2.84
C PRO A 313 7.04 -0.03 -2.93
N SER A 314 7.51 -0.57 -4.05
CA SER A 314 7.69 -2.01 -4.22
C SER A 314 8.95 -2.54 -3.54
N LYS A 315 9.81 -1.64 -3.02
CA LYS A 315 11.13 -1.96 -2.47
C LYS A 315 11.34 -1.40 -1.06
N PRO A 316 10.56 -1.84 -0.07
CA PRO A 316 10.84 -1.40 1.30
C PRO A 316 12.22 -1.92 1.75
N PRO A 317 13.06 -1.06 2.38
CA PRO A 317 14.31 -1.49 2.96
C PRO A 317 14.05 -2.44 4.14
N VAL A 318 14.88 -3.48 4.27
CA VAL A 318 14.80 -4.45 5.38
C VAL A 318 16.02 -4.40 6.29
N GLU A 319 17.18 -4.05 5.76
CA GLU A 319 18.39 -3.83 6.57
C GLU A 319 19.31 -2.77 5.96
N MET A 320 20.02 -2.06 6.83
CA MET A 320 21.01 -1.05 6.45
C MET A 320 22.30 -1.26 7.24
N LEU A 321 23.43 -1.18 6.55
CA LEU A 321 24.77 -1.18 7.15
C LEU A 321 25.55 0.04 6.68
N GLN A 322 26.24 0.74 7.59
CA GLN A 322 27.27 1.72 7.22
C GLN A 322 28.63 1.03 7.14
N ASN A 323 29.37 1.30 6.07
CA ASN A 323 30.75 0.88 5.88
C ASN A 323 31.74 1.85 6.57
N GLU A 324 33.00 1.42 6.69
CA GLU A 324 34.06 2.24 7.30
C GLU A 324 34.39 3.52 6.51
N ASP A 325 34.14 3.50 5.20
CA ASP A 325 34.31 4.65 4.30
C ASP A 325 33.13 5.63 4.28
N GLY A 326 32.14 5.40 5.12
CA GLY A 326 30.93 6.22 5.20
C GLY A 326 29.86 5.87 4.16
N SER A 327 30.11 4.92 3.27
CA SER A 327 29.10 4.41 2.34
C SER A 327 28.07 3.52 3.05
N PHE A 328 26.88 3.36 2.46
CA PHE A 328 25.83 2.49 2.99
C PHE A 328 25.57 1.32 2.07
N LEU A 329 25.15 0.20 2.66
CA LEU A 329 24.54 -0.93 1.98
C LEU A 329 23.10 -1.05 2.49
N ILE A 330 22.16 -1.18 1.58
CA ILE A 330 20.74 -1.37 1.89
C ILE A 330 20.24 -2.62 1.19
N LEU A 331 19.69 -3.53 1.99
CA LEU A 331 19.01 -4.74 1.51
C LEU A 331 17.52 -4.45 1.45
N TYR A 332 16.88 -4.80 0.33
CA TYR A 332 15.45 -4.59 0.11
C TYR A 332 14.67 -5.90 0.19
N ARG A 333 13.37 -5.78 0.44
CA ARG A 333 12.46 -6.94 0.58
C ARG A 333 12.30 -7.76 -0.70
N ASP A 334 12.52 -7.17 -1.86
CA ASP A 334 12.53 -7.87 -3.16
C ASP A 334 13.82 -8.66 -3.44
N GLY A 335 14.79 -8.59 -2.52
CA GLY A 335 16.09 -9.26 -2.60
C GLY A 335 17.19 -8.45 -3.29
N GLU A 336 16.90 -7.22 -3.72
CA GLU A 336 17.96 -6.33 -4.24
C GLU A 336 18.88 -5.84 -3.11
N LEU A 337 20.13 -5.57 -3.45
CA LEU A 337 21.16 -4.98 -2.57
C LEU A 337 21.77 -3.79 -3.27
N ASP A 338 21.62 -2.61 -2.69
CA ASP A 338 22.19 -1.38 -3.23
C ASP A 338 23.28 -0.81 -2.33
N SER A 339 24.29 -0.23 -2.97
CA SER A 339 25.38 0.51 -2.35
C SER A 339 25.20 1.99 -2.61
N TYR A 340 25.36 2.80 -1.57
CA TYR A 340 25.29 4.26 -1.60
C TYR A 340 26.65 4.82 -1.26
N VAL A 341 27.36 5.36 -2.25
CA VAL A 341 28.73 5.90 -2.10
C VAL A 341 28.72 7.39 -2.37
N TYR A 342 29.28 8.17 -1.45
CA TYR A 342 29.37 9.62 -1.63
C TYR A 342 30.36 9.99 -2.74
N ASP A 343 29.89 10.76 -3.73
CA ASP A 343 30.69 11.32 -4.82
C ASP A 343 30.70 12.85 -4.70
N ALA A 344 31.83 13.41 -4.34
CA ALA A 344 32.00 14.85 -4.16
C ALA A 344 31.96 15.66 -5.47
N GLU A 345 32.13 15.00 -6.64
CA GLU A 345 32.08 15.66 -7.94
C GLU A 345 30.74 15.57 -8.63
N ALA A 346 29.85 14.67 -8.18
CA ALA A 346 28.52 14.53 -8.73
C ALA A 346 27.67 15.79 -8.45
N SER A 347 26.92 16.26 -9.44
CA SER A 347 25.97 17.35 -9.25
C SER A 347 24.89 16.95 -8.22
N VAL A 348 24.54 17.83 -7.29
CA VAL A 348 23.48 17.58 -6.28
C VAL A 348 22.16 17.26 -6.98
N VAL A 349 21.85 17.99 -8.05
CA VAL A 349 20.69 17.73 -8.93
C VAL A 349 21.22 17.55 -10.35
N PRO A 350 20.85 16.47 -11.07
CA PRO A 350 21.15 16.31 -12.48
C PRO A 350 20.66 17.48 -13.35
N GLU A 351 21.37 17.79 -14.44
CA GLU A 351 21.02 18.91 -15.32
C GLU A 351 19.72 18.69 -16.09
N GLN A 352 19.44 17.44 -16.49
CA GLN A 352 18.21 17.09 -17.17
C GLN A 352 17.12 16.78 -16.14
N GLN A 353 15.94 17.34 -16.33
CA GLN A 353 14.83 17.17 -15.40
C GLN A 353 13.54 16.84 -16.15
N VAL A 354 12.70 16.02 -15.50
CA VAL A 354 11.29 15.81 -15.85
C VAL A 354 10.47 16.13 -14.62
N THR A 355 9.51 17.03 -14.77
CA THR A 355 8.62 17.41 -13.68
C THR A 355 7.25 16.77 -13.88
N ILE A 356 6.78 16.05 -12.87
CA ILE A 356 5.45 15.45 -12.80
C ILE A 356 4.67 16.19 -11.72
N TYR A 357 3.42 16.51 -11.99
CA TYR A 357 2.51 17.09 -11.01
C TYR A 357 1.27 16.22 -10.83
N GLY A 358 0.86 15.97 -9.60
CA GLY A 358 -0.41 15.33 -9.26
C GLY A 358 -1.05 16.00 -8.06
N LEU A 359 -2.38 15.95 -7.94
CA LEU A 359 -3.04 16.42 -6.71
C LEU A 359 -2.64 15.57 -5.52
N TYR A 360 -2.48 14.27 -5.73
CA TYR A 360 -2.17 13.29 -4.70
C TYR A 360 -0.93 12.48 -5.06
N ASP A 361 -0.36 11.85 -4.07
CA ASP A 361 0.70 10.86 -4.24
C ASP A 361 0.20 9.62 -4.98
N ASN A 362 1.08 8.97 -5.77
CA ASN A 362 0.74 7.80 -6.55
C ASN A 362 1.88 6.77 -6.52
N GLU A 363 1.59 5.57 -6.03
CA GLU A 363 2.59 4.52 -5.81
C GLU A 363 3.17 3.98 -7.12
N THR A 364 2.35 3.77 -8.15
CA THR A 364 2.82 3.34 -9.48
C THR A 364 3.75 4.39 -10.13
N VAL A 365 3.46 5.68 -9.97
CA VAL A 365 4.34 6.75 -10.46
C VAL A 365 5.67 6.76 -9.71
N ARG A 366 5.68 6.57 -8.40
CA ARG A 366 6.93 6.47 -7.62
C ARG A 366 7.78 5.26 -8.03
N GLN A 367 7.16 4.12 -8.28
CA GLN A 367 7.84 2.95 -8.82
C GLN A 367 8.41 3.25 -10.22
N ALA A 368 7.62 3.87 -11.10
CA ALA A 368 8.07 4.24 -12.43
C ALA A 368 9.26 5.22 -12.39
N ILE A 369 9.28 6.17 -11.44
CA ILE A 369 10.43 7.07 -11.22
C ILE A 369 11.69 6.27 -10.89
N SER A 370 11.61 5.33 -9.97
CA SER A 370 12.73 4.46 -9.61
C SER A 370 13.26 3.71 -10.83
N MET A 371 12.37 3.08 -11.59
CA MET A 371 12.74 2.29 -12.77
C MET A 371 13.26 3.14 -13.95
N PHE A 372 12.67 4.30 -14.16
CA PHE A 372 13.12 5.26 -15.18
C PHE A 372 14.54 5.71 -14.91
N ARG A 373 14.86 6.02 -13.66
CA ARG A 373 16.18 6.50 -13.24
C ARG A 373 17.27 5.44 -13.32
N LYS A 374 16.95 4.16 -13.10
CA LYS A 374 17.90 3.06 -13.30
C LYS A 374 18.45 3.06 -14.75
N LYS A 375 17.62 3.46 -15.72
CA LYS A 375 17.97 3.57 -17.15
C LYS A 375 18.55 4.95 -17.49
N ASN A 376 18.12 6.01 -16.81
CA ASN A 376 18.42 7.42 -17.09
C ASN A 376 19.07 8.09 -15.87
N LYS A 377 20.28 7.66 -15.48
CA LYS A 377 20.99 8.09 -14.26
C LYS A 377 21.26 9.61 -14.18
N GLU A 378 21.32 10.27 -15.33
CA GLU A 378 21.58 11.71 -15.45
C GLU A 378 20.29 12.55 -15.55
N VAL A 379 19.13 11.94 -15.32
CA VAL A 379 17.84 12.65 -15.34
C VAL A 379 17.26 12.68 -13.92
N PHE A 380 16.93 13.88 -13.47
CA PHE A 380 16.18 14.09 -12.24
C PHE A 380 14.69 14.07 -12.55
N VAL A 381 13.93 13.22 -11.84
CA VAL A 381 12.46 13.21 -11.93
C VAL A 381 11.90 13.82 -10.67
N ARG A 382 11.25 14.97 -10.81
CA ARG A 382 10.61 15.69 -9.72
C ARG A 382 9.11 15.42 -9.73
N PHE A 383 8.61 14.76 -8.70
CA PHE A 383 7.18 14.55 -8.50
C PHE A 383 6.65 15.54 -7.46
N GLU A 384 5.87 16.52 -7.91
CA GLU A 384 5.20 17.52 -7.07
C GLU A 384 3.79 17.06 -6.72
N VAL A 385 3.49 16.99 -5.42
CA VAL A 385 2.15 16.64 -4.90
C VAL A 385 1.46 17.89 -4.42
N GLY A 386 0.32 18.23 -5.01
CA GLY A 386 -0.41 19.46 -4.76
C GLY A 386 -1.09 19.51 -3.40
N VAL A 387 -1.63 18.37 -2.94
CA VAL A 387 -2.35 18.24 -1.66
C VAL A 387 -1.59 17.27 -0.78
N SER A 388 -0.72 17.77 0.07
CA SER A 388 0.13 16.95 0.95
C SER A 388 -0.49 16.65 2.33
N GLY A 389 -1.64 17.26 2.64
CA GLY A 389 -2.26 17.17 3.97
C GLY A 389 -1.59 18.02 5.06
N GLU A 390 -0.30 18.36 4.90
CA GLU A 390 0.47 19.10 5.91
C GLU A 390 0.27 20.63 5.84
N ASN A 391 -0.08 21.17 4.68
CA ASN A 391 -0.06 22.61 4.42
C ASN A 391 -1.45 23.28 4.37
N GLY A 392 -2.54 22.55 4.61
CA GLY A 392 -3.90 23.08 4.53
C GLY A 392 -4.29 23.59 3.13
N VAL A 393 -3.56 23.18 2.08
CA VAL A 393 -3.87 23.50 0.69
C VAL A 393 -5.05 22.66 0.24
N THR A 394 -6.10 23.33 -0.26
CA THR A 394 -7.25 22.64 -0.83
C THR A 394 -6.98 22.18 -2.28
N GLU A 395 -7.75 21.21 -2.78
CA GLU A 395 -7.69 20.77 -4.18
C GLU A 395 -7.87 21.97 -5.14
N SER A 396 -8.85 22.81 -4.88
CA SER A 396 -9.12 24.01 -5.67
C SER A 396 -7.93 24.97 -5.71
N ASP A 397 -7.25 25.20 -4.58
CA ASP A 397 -6.07 26.04 -4.54
C ASP A 397 -4.89 25.43 -5.30
N ALA A 398 -4.70 24.10 -5.15
CA ALA A 398 -3.68 23.34 -5.88
C ALA A 398 -3.89 23.42 -7.40
N ILE A 399 -5.14 23.24 -7.87
CA ILE A 399 -5.51 23.36 -9.29
C ILE A 399 -5.29 24.79 -9.80
N LYS A 400 -5.72 25.82 -9.05
CA LYS A 400 -5.49 27.24 -9.41
C LYS A 400 -4.01 27.57 -9.56
N ASN A 401 -3.19 27.07 -8.65
CA ASN A 401 -1.74 27.25 -8.70
C ASN A 401 -1.13 26.56 -9.93
N LEU A 402 -1.55 25.33 -10.22
CA LEU A 402 -1.13 24.62 -11.43
C LEU A 402 -1.54 25.37 -12.69
N ASN A 403 -2.81 25.79 -12.79
CA ASN A 403 -3.32 26.54 -13.93
C ASN A 403 -2.52 27.82 -14.18
N THR A 404 -2.13 28.54 -13.11
CA THR A 404 -1.28 29.72 -13.22
C THR A 404 0.10 29.39 -13.80
N LYS A 405 0.73 28.31 -13.36
CA LYS A 405 2.02 27.85 -13.90
C LYS A 405 1.90 27.42 -15.37
N LEU A 406 0.84 26.67 -15.74
CA LEU A 406 0.60 26.25 -17.13
C LEU A 406 0.42 27.43 -18.07
N LEU A 407 -0.39 28.41 -17.67
CA LEU A 407 -0.63 29.65 -18.47
C LEU A 407 0.64 30.53 -18.61
N ALA A 408 1.52 30.47 -17.60
CA ALA A 408 2.80 31.18 -17.65
C ALA A 408 3.87 30.47 -18.50
N GLY A 409 3.62 29.21 -18.93
CA GLY A 409 4.60 28.36 -19.63
C GLY A 409 5.69 27.79 -18.73
N ASP A 410 5.47 27.79 -17.42
CA ASP A 410 6.34 27.23 -16.37
C ASP A 410 5.67 26.03 -15.65
N GLY A 411 4.74 25.36 -16.35
CA GLY A 411 4.09 24.17 -15.87
C GLY A 411 5.00 22.92 -15.85
N PRO A 412 4.51 21.81 -15.25
CA PRO A 412 5.20 20.54 -15.28
C PRO A 412 5.25 19.94 -16.69
N ASP A 413 6.07 18.92 -16.91
CA ASP A 413 6.12 18.16 -18.16
C ASP A 413 4.96 17.16 -18.26
N LEU A 414 4.61 16.54 -17.12
CA LEU A 414 3.55 15.55 -16.98
C LEU A 414 2.56 15.97 -15.90
N ILE A 415 1.28 15.71 -16.15
CA ILE A 415 0.19 15.99 -15.22
C ILE A 415 -0.56 14.69 -14.96
N LEU A 416 -0.69 14.29 -13.69
CA LEU A 416 -1.65 13.25 -13.30
C LEU A 416 -3.03 13.89 -13.28
N LEU A 417 -3.94 13.34 -14.08
CA LEU A 417 -5.24 13.96 -14.36
C LEU A 417 -6.34 13.55 -13.36
N ASP A 418 -6.02 12.67 -12.41
CA ASP A 418 -6.96 12.22 -11.38
C ASP A 418 -7.39 13.38 -10.49
N GLY A 419 -8.70 13.71 -10.51
CA GLY A 419 -9.27 14.86 -9.82
C GLY A 419 -9.05 16.22 -10.49
N MET A 420 -8.42 16.25 -11.68
CA MET A 420 -8.20 17.48 -12.46
C MET A 420 -9.39 17.77 -13.41
N PRO A 421 -9.61 19.03 -13.80
CA PRO A 421 -10.63 19.41 -14.78
C PRO A 421 -10.14 19.09 -16.21
N MET A 422 -10.09 17.79 -16.55
CA MET A 422 -9.50 17.28 -17.77
C MET A 422 -10.08 17.90 -19.04
N ASP A 423 -11.43 17.98 -19.14
CA ASP A 423 -12.12 18.58 -20.29
C ASP A 423 -11.70 20.03 -20.51
N SER A 424 -11.57 20.80 -19.43
CA SER A 424 -11.09 22.18 -19.49
C SER A 424 -9.64 22.28 -19.97
N TYR A 425 -8.79 21.31 -19.60
CA TYR A 425 -7.39 21.27 -20.03
C TYR A 425 -7.27 20.92 -21.52
N GLU A 426 -8.11 19.99 -22.00
CA GLU A 426 -8.21 19.62 -23.41
C GLU A 426 -8.71 20.83 -24.24
N GLU A 427 -9.85 21.42 -23.89
CA GLU A 427 -10.45 22.55 -24.59
C GLU A 427 -9.53 23.78 -24.65
N LYS A 428 -8.75 24.03 -23.61
CA LYS A 428 -7.80 25.15 -23.54
C LYS A 428 -6.44 24.85 -24.17
N GLY A 429 -6.27 23.64 -24.73
CA GLY A 429 -5.01 23.20 -25.35
C GLY A 429 -3.83 23.14 -24.35
N MET A 430 -4.10 22.80 -23.10
CA MET A 430 -3.08 22.68 -22.06
C MET A 430 -2.37 21.31 -22.11
N LEU A 431 -2.97 20.32 -22.77
CA LEU A 431 -2.42 18.96 -22.97
C LEU A 431 -1.99 18.77 -24.42
N ALA A 432 -0.93 18.00 -24.62
CA ALA A 432 -0.45 17.59 -25.93
C ALA A 432 -1.21 16.36 -26.42
N ASP A 433 -1.50 16.28 -27.72
CA ASP A 433 -2.04 15.08 -28.34
C ASP A 433 -1.00 13.96 -28.33
N CYS A 434 -1.37 12.82 -27.74
CA CYS A 434 -0.55 11.62 -27.58
C CYS A 434 -0.95 10.49 -28.56
N SER A 435 -1.84 10.73 -29.53
CA SER A 435 -2.36 9.71 -30.44
C SER A 435 -1.25 8.92 -31.16
N ASP A 436 -0.31 9.62 -31.80
CA ASP A 436 0.82 9.00 -32.52
C ASP A 436 1.74 8.25 -31.55
N PHE A 437 1.96 8.80 -30.36
CA PHE A 437 2.80 8.20 -29.33
C PHE A 437 2.20 6.89 -28.79
N VAL A 438 0.91 6.88 -28.48
CA VAL A 438 0.22 5.66 -28.01
C VAL A 438 0.17 4.61 -29.12
N GLN A 439 -0.06 5.00 -30.38
CA GLN A 439 0.01 4.09 -31.52
C GLN A 439 1.42 3.46 -31.67
N GLU A 440 2.47 4.22 -31.43
CA GLU A 440 3.85 3.70 -31.39
C GLU A 440 4.02 2.65 -30.28
N LEU A 441 3.49 2.90 -29.07
CA LEU A 441 3.54 1.96 -27.96
C LEU A 441 2.79 0.67 -28.27
N GLU A 442 1.57 0.77 -28.79
CA GLU A 442 0.74 -0.38 -29.20
C GLU A 442 1.41 -1.24 -30.27
N SER A 443 2.32 -0.69 -31.07
CA SER A 443 3.11 -1.45 -32.05
C SER A 443 4.18 -2.36 -31.42
N LYS A 444 4.52 -2.14 -30.14
CA LYS A 444 5.62 -2.81 -29.43
C LYS A 444 5.13 -3.69 -28.29
N GLU A 445 4.05 -3.32 -27.64
CA GLU A 445 3.45 -3.99 -26.48
C GLU A 445 1.94 -4.10 -26.68
N HIS A 446 1.31 -5.12 -26.07
CA HIS A 446 -0.14 -5.28 -26.13
C HIS A 446 -0.79 -4.60 -24.93
N PHE A 447 -1.72 -3.72 -25.20
CA PHE A 447 -2.58 -3.10 -24.19
C PHE A 447 -4.00 -3.67 -24.28
N PHE A 448 -4.81 -3.43 -23.24
CA PHE A 448 -6.25 -3.61 -23.37
C PHE A 448 -6.79 -2.45 -24.23
N ASP A 449 -6.98 -2.70 -25.51
CA ASP A 449 -7.30 -1.67 -26.53
C ASP A 449 -8.46 -0.75 -26.12
N SER A 450 -9.52 -1.34 -25.59
CA SER A 450 -10.69 -0.59 -25.14
C SER A 450 -10.42 0.34 -23.95
N ILE A 451 -9.44 0.00 -23.12
CA ILE A 451 -9.00 0.82 -21.99
C ILE A 451 -8.05 1.91 -22.47
N ALA A 452 -7.03 1.54 -23.23
CA ALA A 452 -6.01 2.47 -23.74
C ALA A 452 -6.64 3.60 -24.59
N LYS A 453 -7.69 3.28 -25.32
CA LYS A 453 -8.43 4.21 -26.20
C LYS A 453 -9.68 4.80 -25.54
N GLY A 454 -9.91 4.54 -24.27
CA GLY A 454 -11.11 5.01 -23.57
C GLY A 454 -11.26 6.55 -23.58
N PHE A 455 -10.14 7.27 -23.62
CA PHE A 455 -10.10 8.73 -23.70
C PHE A 455 -9.87 9.28 -25.11
N GLN A 456 -9.98 8.44 -26.16
CA GLN A 456 -9.84 8.91 -27.54
C GLN A 456 -11.04 9.76 -27.93
N SER A 457 -10.80 11.00 -28.32
CA SER A 457 -11.79 11.92 -28.88
C SER A 457 -11.55 12.17 -30.39
N ASP A 458 -12.47 12.88 -31.02
CA ASP A 458 -12.28 13.36 -32.42
C ASP A 458 -11.14 14.37 -32.54
N GLN A 459 -10.70 14.97 -31.42
CA GLN A 459 -9.61 15.97 -31.38
C GLN A 459 -8.25 15.33 -31.14
N GLY A 460 -8.18 14.12 -30.60
CA GLY A 460 -6.96 13.42 -30.26
C GLY A 460 -7.07 12.57 -28.99
N LEU A 461 -5.94 12.15 -28.48
CA LEU A 461 -5.80 11.43 -27.19
C LEU A 461 -4.93 12.25 -26.25
N PHE A 462 -5.54 12.87 -25.25
CA PHE A 462 -4.88 13.80 -24.33
C PHE A 462 -4.63 13.20 -22.93
N ALA A 463 -5.29 12.11 -22.62
CA ALA A 463 -5.21 11.40 -21.34
C ALA A 463 -4.92 9.92 -21.56
N ILE A 464 -3.94 9.40 -20.85
CA ILE A 464 -3.49 7.99 -20.96
C ILE A 464 -3.70 7.33 -19.60
N PRO A 465 -4.64 6.38 -19.47
CA PRO A 465 -4.80 5.63 -18.23
C PRO A 465 -3.60 4.67 -18.05
N PHE A 466 -3.11 4.52 -16.81
CA PHE A 466 -2.05 3.56 -16.50
C PHE A 466 -2.44 2.57 -15.40
N ARG A 467 -3.50 2.86 -14.61
CA ARG A 467 -4.12 1.93 -13.67
C ARG A 467 -5.63 2.08 -13.72
N ILE A 468 -6.34 0.97 -13.49
CA ILE A 468 -7.81 0.95 -13.48
C ILE A 468 -8.34 0.09 -12.36
N GLN A 469 -9.51 0.42 -11.88
CA GLN A 469 -10.33 -0.42 -11.02
C GLN A 469 -11.63 -0.80 -11.73
N ILE A 470 -12.18 -1.95 -11.36
CA ILE A 470 -13.37 -2.51 -11.99
C ILE A 470 -14.52 -2.58 -10.99
N PRO A 471 -15.64 -1.92 -11.25
CA PRO A 471 -16.82 -2.07 -10.40
C PRO A 471 -17.46 -3.46 -10.57
N LEU A 472 -17.69 -4.15 -9.46
CA LEU A 472 -18.20 -5.51 -9.41
C LEU A 472 -19.46 -5.63 -8.55
N LEU A 473 -20.36 -6.52 -8.98
CA LEU A 473 -21.36 -7.18 -8.15
C LEU A 473 -20.96 -8.63 -7.90
N ILE A 474 -21.05 -9.06 -6.64
CA ILE A 474 -20.61 -10.38 -6.19
C ILE A 474 -21.75 -11.00 -5.41
N GLY A 475 -22.17 -12.21 -5.76
CA GLY A 475 -23.25 -12.91 -5.10
C GLY A 475 -23.65 -14.20 -5.83
N LYS A 476 -24.77 -14.80 -5.41
CA LYS A 476 -25.30 -15.97 -6.12
C LYS A 476 -25.65 -15.61 -7.56
N SER A 477 -25.23 -16.44 -8.51
CA SER A 477 -25.48 -16.22 -9.93
C SER A 477 -26.99 -16.02 -10.22
N SER A 478 -27.86 -16.79 -9.56
CA SER A 478 -29.33 -16.64 -9.69
C SER A 478 -29.86 -15.30 -9.15
N THR A 479 -29.11 -14.61 -8.30
CA THR A 479 -29.50 -13.33 -7.72
C THR A 479 -29.00 -12.17 -8.57
N ILE A 480 -27.73 -12.18 -8.94
CA ILE A 480 -27.09 -11.02 -9.60
C ILE A 480 -27.25 -11.02 -11.13
N SER A 481 -27.49 -12.17 -11.79
CA SER A 481 -27.55 -12.25 -13.27
C SER A 481 -28.67 -11.39 -13.89
N GLY A 482 -29.68 -11.02 -13.14
CA GLY A 482 -30.75 -10.12 -13.59
C GLY A 482 -30.47 -8.63 -13.36
N VAL A 483 -29.34 -8.28 -12.70
CA VAL A 483 -28.97 -6.90 -12.40
C VAL A 483 -28.15 -6.34 -13.56
N THR A 484 -28.72 -5.42 -14.31
CA THR A 484 -28.10 -4.79 -15.49
C THR A 484 -27.98 -3.28 -15.37
N ASP A 485 -28.63 -2.68 -14.36
CA ASP A 485 -28.67 -1.24 -14.10
C ASP A 485 -29.14 -0.95 -12.66
N LEU A 486 -29.24 0.34 -12.32
CA LEU A 486 -29.67 0.75 -10.97
C LEU A 486 -31.13 0.35 -10.67
N ALA A 487 -32.02 0.38 -11.66
CA ALA A 487 -33.42 0.04 -11.47
C ALA A 487 -33.58 -1.45 -11.14
N SER A 488 -32.94 -2.33 -11.91
CA SER A 488 -32.96 -3.77 -11.66
C SER A 488 -32.26 -4.16 -10.34
N LEU A 489 -31.26 -3.39 -9.90
CA LEU A 489 -30.65 -3.55 -8.58
C LEU A 489 -31.64 -3.18 -7.47
N ALA A 490 -32.35 -2.06 -7.61
CA ALA A 490 -33.38 -1.64 -6.65
C ALA A 490 -34.55 -2.63 -6.62
N ASP A 491 -35.03 -3.14 -7.77
CA ASP A 491 -36.05 -4.17 -7.87
C ASP A 491 -35.65 -5.46 -7.13
N MET A 492 -34.37 -5.87 -7.30
CA MET A 492 -33.84 -7.03 -6.61
C MET A 492 -33.81 -6.80 -5.10
N ALA A 493 -33.38 -5.60 -4.65
CA ALA A 493 -33.33 -5.24 -3.24
C ALA A 493 -34.73 -5.23 -2.59
N GLU A 494 -35.72 -4.61 -3.24
CA GLU A 494 -37.10 -4.59 -2.75
C GLU A 494 -37.71 -6.00 -2.67
N LYS A 495 -37.44 -6.83 -3.69
CA LYS A 495 -37.87 -8.24 -3.69
C LYS A 495 -37.25 -9.03 -2.54
N GLN A 496 -35.97 -8.82 -2.28
CA GLN A 496 -35.24 -9.50 -1.21
C GLN A 496 -35.77 -9.06 0.17
N ALA A 497 -35.90 -7.76 0.39
CA ALA A 497 -36.41 -7.19 1.63
C ALA A 497 -37.88 -7.55 1.92
N GLY A 498 -38.64 -7.89 0.88
CA GLY A 498 -40.03 -8.34 1.01
C GLY A 498 -40.23 -9.83 1.31
N GLN A 499 -39.17 -10.64 1.30
CA GLN A 499 -39.27 -12.08 1.57
C GLN A 499 -39.41 -12.37 3.06
N SER A 500 -40.35 -13.26 3.41
CA SER A 500 -40.56 -13.67 4.80
C SER A 500 -39.35 -14.47 5.32
N GLY A 501 -38.84 -14.06 6.49
CA GLY A 501 -37.70 -14.74 7.14
C GLY A 501 -36.32 -14.32 6.65
N VAL A 502 -36.23 -13.38 5.71
CA VAL A 502 -34.99 -12.78 5.32
C VAL A 502 -34.62 -11.67 6.31
N THR A 503 -33.40 -11.74 6.84
CA THR A 503 -32.87 -10.79 7.83
C THR A 503 -31.58 -10.11 7.33
N GLU A 504 -31.07 -10.56 6.19
CA GLU A 504 -29.91 -9.97 5.54
C GLU A 504 -30.33 -8.71 4.76
N THR A 505 -29.47 -7.69 4.78
CA THR A 505 -29.55 -6.57 3.84
C THR A 505 -29.10 -7.05 2.45
N VAL A 506 -29.36 -6.26 1.42
CA VAL A 506 -28.87 -6.60 0.08
C VAL A 506 -27.40 -6.26 -0.07
N LEU A 507 -27.02 -5.00 0.16
CA LEU A 507 -25.66 -4.50 -0.04
C LEU A 507 -24.87 -4.30 1.26
N GLY A 508 -25.40 -4.72 2.40
CA GLY A 508 -24.73 -4.58 3.69
C GLY A 508 -25.19 -3.36 4.49
N THR A 509 -24.32 -2.92 5.41
CA THR A 509 -24.55 -1.74 6.25
C THR A 509 -23.79 -0.57 5.68
N TYR A 510 -24.46 0.55 5.50
CA TYR A 510 -23.89 1.80 4.97
C TYR A 510 -24.76 2.99 5.34
N THR A 511 -24.19 4.20 5.32
CA THR A 511 -24.94 5.46 5.40
C THR A 511 -25.52 5.84 4.03
N ALA A 512 -26.39 6.84 4.01
CA ALA A 512 -26.92 7.35 2.75
C ALA A 512 -25.82 7.95 1.86
N GLU A 513 -24.86 8.63 2.49
CA GLU A 513 -23.68 9.18 1.84
C GLU A 513 -22.82 8.09 1.21
N GLU A 514 -22.50 7.03 1.95
CA GLU A 514 -21.67 5.92 1.46
C GLU A 514 -22.29 5.19 0.28
N LEU A 515 -23.63 5.02 0.27
CA LEU A 515 -24.33 4.44 -0.86
C LEU A 515 -24.20 5.32 -2.10
N LEU A 516 -24.46 6.62 -1.95
CA LEU A 516 -24.35 7.58 -3.06
C LEU A 516 -22.91 7.67 -3.59
N GLU A 517 -21.92 7.69 -2.70
CA GLU A 517 -20.50 7.63 -3.06
C GLU A 517 -20.16 6.42 -3.93
N LYS A 518 -20.65 5.23 -3.55
CA LYS A 518 -20.42 4.00 -4.34
C LYS A 518 -21.07 4.06 -5.72
N MET A 519 -22.24 4.71 -5.85
CA MET A 519 -23.03 4.74 -7.09
C MET A 519 -22.68 5.93 -7.99
N TYR A 520 -22.07 6.99 -7.44
CA TYR A 520 -21.80 8.26 -8.13
C TYR A 520 -20.98 8.06 -9.41
N LEU A 521 -19.81 7.42 -9.31
CA LEU A 521 -18.93 7.21 -10.46
C LEU A 521 -19.59 6.44 -11.60
N LEU A 522 -20.53 5.55 -11.29
CA LEU A 522 -21.19 4.73 -12.29
C LEU A 522 -22.31 5.48 -13.04
N SER A 523 -22.59 6.73 -12.67
CA SER A 523 -23.77 7.44 -13.16
C SER A 523 -23.50 8.90 -13.52
N ALA A 524 -22.53 9.57 -12.91
CA ALA A 524 -22.36 11.02 -13.00
C ALA A 524 -22.18 11.54 -14.44
N ASP A 525 -21.34 10.87 -15.22
CA ASP A 525 -21.07 11.29 -16.62
C ASP A 525 -22.32 11.17 -17.52
N ALA A 526 -23.29 10.32 -17.15
CA ALA A 526 -24.56 10.23 -17.88
C ALA A 526 -25.45 11.46 -17.70
N TRP A 527 -25.23 12.28 -16.69
CA TRP A 527 -26.06 13.46 -16.40
C TRP A 527 -25.63 14.70 -17.17
N LEU A 528 -24.40 14.75 -17.65
CA LEU A 528 -23.89 15.89 -18.41
C LEU A 528 -24.29 15.76 -19.88
N SER A 529 -24.92 16.81 -20.43
CA SER A 529 -25.19 16.92 -21.86
C SER A 529 -23.97 17.49 -22.62
N GLU A 530 -23.94 17.34 -23.95
CA GLU A 530 -22.94 17.99 -24.80
C GLU A 530 -22.95 19.53 -24.69
N GLU A 531 -24.07 20.10 -24.27
CA GLU A 531 -24.24 21.53 -24.05
C GLU A 531 -23.79 21.98 -22.63
N LYS A 532 -23.12 21.09 -21.87
CA LYS A 532 -22.69 21.31 -20.48
C LYS A 532 -23.83 21.69 -19.54
N THR A 533 -24.99 21.05 -19.72
CA THR A 533 -26.14 21.17 -18.82
C THR A 533 -26.45 19.85 -18.15
N ILE A 534 -26.99 19.91 -16.93
CA ILE A 534 -27.36 18.70 -16.19
C ILE A 534 -28.73 18.17 -16.66
N ASP A 535 -28.73 16.89 -17.05
CA ASP A 535 -29.96 16.14 -17.34
C ASP A 535 -30.70 15.82 -16.03
N ARG A 536 -31.71 16.63 -15.76
CA ARG A 536 -32.51 16.56 -14.54
C ARG A 536 -33.23 15.22 -14.38
N GLU A 537 -33.73 14.66 -15.47
CA GLU A 537 -34.47 13.40 -15.43
C GLU A 537 -33.55 12.21 -15.08
N LYS A 538 -32.32 12.19 -15.62
CA LYS A 538 -31.34 11.19 -15.28
C LYS A 538 -30.85 11.31 -13.82
N LEU A 539 -30.60 12.52 -13.34
CA LEU A 539 -30.24 12.75 -11.93
C LEU A 539 -31.38 12.37 -10.99
N LYS A 540 -32.63 12.70 -11.36
CA LYS A 540 -33.83 12.29 -10.60
C LYS A 540 -33.98 10.76 -10.57
N GLU A 541 -33.77 10.10 -11.70
CA GLU A 541 -33.79 8.63 -11.77
C GLU A 541 -32.72 8.03 -10.86
N PHE A 542 -31.50 8.55 -10.89
CA PHE A 542 -30.41 8.12 -10.00
C PHE A 542 -30.83 8.19 -8.53
N LEU A 543 -31.27 9.36 -8.05
CA LEU A 543 -31.67 9.53 -6.66
C LEU A 543 -32.90 8.68 -6.30
N THR A 544 -33.82 8.47 -7.25
CA THR A 544 -35.00 7.63 -7.05
C THR A 544 -34.58 6.17 -6.83
N GLN A 545 -33.72 5.63 -7.68
CA GLN A 545 -33.28 4.25 -7.56
C GLN A 545 -32.36 4.04 -6.34
N ALA A 546 -31.50 5.00 -6.04
CA ALA A 546 -30.68 4.98 -4.83
C ALA A 546 -31.54 4.98 -3.56
N LYS A 547 -32.63 5.80 -3.54
CA LYS A 547 -33.57 5.81 -2.42
C LYS A 547 -34.32 4.49 -2.26
N ARG A 548 -34.81 3.89 -3.35
CA ARG A 548 -35.46 2.57 -3.31
C ARG A 548 -34.57 1.50 -2.70
N LEU A 549 -33.30 1.48 -3.14
CA LEU A 549 -32.28 0.57 -2.63
C LEU A 549 -32.02 0.80 -1.14
N TYR A 550 -31.79 2.07 -0.76
CA TYR A 550 -31.59 2.47 0.64
C TYR A 550 -32.77 2.05 1.52
N ASP A 551 -34.01 2.41 1.13
CA ASP A 551 -35.23 2.08 1.87
C ASP A 551 -35.41 0.55 2.02
N ALA A 552 -35.04 -0.24 1.00
CA ALA A 552 -35.11 -1.69 1.05
C ALA A 552 -34.15 -2.28 2.09
N ASP A 553 -32.88 -1.80 2.12
CA ASP A 553 -31.88 -2.29 3.05
C ASP A 553 -32.16 -1.84 4.50
N GLN A 554 -32.65 -0.60 4.71
CA GLN A 554 -33.01 -0.13 6.05
C GLN A 554 -34.11 -0.99 6.73
N LYS A 555 -34.94 -1.71 5.97
CA LYS A 555 -35.94 -2.60 6.56
C LYS A 555 -35.37 -3.79 7.31
N ASN A 556 -34.21 -4.28 6.85
CA ASN A 556 -33.54 -5.47 7.38
C ASN A 556 -32.29 -5.13 8.18
N LEU A 557 -31.98 -3.83 8.35
CA LEU A 557 -30.76 -3.41 9.04
C LEU A 557 -30.89 -3.62 10.55
N ASP A 558 -30.00 -4.43 11.09
CA ASP A 558 -29.88 -4.66 12.54
C ASP A 558 -29.12 -3.51 13.23
N SER A 559 -29.59 -3.13 14.43
CA SER A 559 -28.98 -2.03 15.19
C SER A 559 -27.56 -2.33 15.68
N GLY A 560 -27.26 -3.59 15.95
CA GLY A 560 -25.91 -4.04 16.31
C GLY A 560 -24.94 -3.92 15.14
N GLU A 561 -25.41 -4.32 13.94
CA GLU A 561 -24.60 -4.17 12.72
C GLU A 561 -24.37 -2.70 12.34
N LYS A 562 -25.35 -1.83 12.56
CA LYS A 562 -25.17 -0.39 12.39
C LYS A 562 -24.08 0.15 13.32
N LYS A 563 -24.15 -0.18 14.62
CA LYS A 563 -23.15 0.26 15.59
C LYS A 563 -21.75 -0.27 15.24
N ARG A 564 -21.64 -1.55 14.85
CA ARG A 564 -20.39 -2.16 14.42
C ARG A 564 -19.80 -1.44 13.19
N HIS A 565 -20.64 -1.05 12.24
CA HIS A 565 -20.22 -0.30 11.06
C HIS A 565 -19.64 1.07 11.44
N GLU A 566 -20.32 1.81 12.33
CA GLU A 566 -19.86 3.09 12.86
C GLU A 566 -18.50 2.94 13.57
N GLU A 567 -18.34 1.92 14.42
CA GLU A 567 -17.07 1.61 15.10
C GLU A 567 -15.95 1.27 14.11
N ASN A 568 -16.21 0.48 13.07
CA ASN A 568 -15.24 0.16 12.03
C ASN A 568 -14.77 1.41 11.27
N ILE A 569 -15.69 2.33 10.94
CA ILE A 569 -15.33 3.61 10.27
C ILE A 569 -14.41 4.44 11.17
N GLU A 570 -14.72 4.55 12.46
CA GLU A 570 -13.86 5.27 13.41
C GLU A 570 -12.46 4.66 13.49
N ASP A 571 -12.37 3.32 13.50
CA ASP A 571 -11.09 2.63 13.54
C ASP A 571 -10.32 2.81 12.22
N TYR A 572 -10.97 2.79 11.06
CA TYR A 572 -10.33 3.13 9.78
C TYR A 572 -9.81 4.57 9.77
N LYS A 573 -10.58 5.55 10.27
CA LYS A 573 -10.13 6.94 10.39
C LYS A 573 -8.92 7.10 11.30
N LYS A 574 -8.89 6.37 12.43
CA LYS A 574 -7.72 6.36 13.33
C LYS A 574 -6.49 5.74 12.67
N TYR A 575 -6.68 4.67 11.88
CA TYR A 575 -5.59 3.94 11.25
C TYR A 575 -5.00 4.68 10.04
N TYR A 576 -5.86 5.13 9.13
CA TYR A 576 -5.41 5.71 7.87
C TYR A 576 -5.10 7.21 7.96
N LYS A 577 -5.72 7.94 8.89
CA LYS A 577 -5.64 9.42 9.02
C LYS A 577 -5.91 10.20 7.71
N ASP A 578 -6.27 9.51 6.64
CA ASP A 578 -6.51 10.01 5.29
C ASP A 578 -7.93 9.62 4.88
N GLU A 579 -8.81 10.60 4.75
CA GLU A 579 -10.23 10.39 4.41
C GLU A 579 -10.40 9.71 3.03
N LYS A 580 -9.50 9.97 2.08
CA LYS A 580 -9.55 9.32 0.77
C LYS A 580 -9.30 7.81 0.88
N LYS A 581 -8.32 7.40 1.69
CA LYS A 581 -8.06 5.97 1.95
C LYS A 581 -9.20 5.30 2.69
N VAL A 582 -9.82 5.99 3.66
CA VAL A 582 -11.02 5.48 4.34
C VAL A 582 -12.14 5.26 3.32
N THR A 583 -12.40 6.24 2.46
CA THR A 583 -13.41 6.14 1.40
C THR A 583 -13.11 4.97 0.44
N GLN A 584 -11.88 4.81 0.01
CA GLN A 584 -11.47 3.68 -0.85
C GLN A 584 -11.73 2.32 -0.17
N MET A 585 -11.41 2.19 1.11
CA MET A 585 -11.69 0.96 1.86
C MET A 585 -13.19 0.68 1.95
N MET A 586 -14.01 1.69 2.21
CA MET A 586 -15.47 1.54 2.26
C MET A 586 -16.09 1.20 0.91
N GLN A 587 -15.46 1.60 -0.19
CA GLN A 587 -15.91 1.34 -1.56
C GLN A 587 -15.37 0.01 -2.12
N SER A 588 -14.36 -0.60 -1.51
CA SER A 588 -13.74 -1.84 -1.97
C SER A 588 -14.69 -3.04 -1.91
N VAL A 589 -14.45 -4.01 -2.79
CA VAL A 589 -15.09 -5.34 -2.74
C VAL A 589 -14.64 -6.19 -1.54
N SER A 590 -13.68 -5.73 -0.74
CA SER A 590 -13.18 -6.45 0.44
C SER A 590 -14.26 -6.71 1.49
N ASN A 591 -15.36 -5.93 1.51
CA ASN A 591 -16.54 -6.19 2.35
C ASN A 591 -17.30 -7.47 1.97
N VAL A 592 -16.82 -8.26 0.99
CA VAL A 592 -17.34 -9.60 0.65
C VAL A 592 -17.35 -10.54 1.85
N PHE A 593 -16.53 -10.32 2.87
CA PHE A 593 -16.54 -11.09 4.12
C PHE A 593 -17.83 -10.94 4.92
N GLU A 594 -18.60 -9.88 4.72
CA GLU A 594 -19.92 -9.72 5.35
C GLU A 594 -20.93 -10.78 4.85
N GLN A 595 -20.70 -11.38 3.68
CA GLN A 595 -21.48 -12.54 3.23
C GLN A 595 -21.18 -13.79 4.08
N LEU A 596 -19.93 -13.96 4.59
CA LEU A 596 -19.62 -15.03 5.57
C LEU A 596 -20.39 -14.85 6.87
N ARG A 597 -20.53 -13.60 7.29
CA ARG A 597 -21.29 -13.22 8.49
C ARG A 597 -22.80 -13.35 8.34
N LYS A 598 -23.30 -13.60 7.11
CA LYS A 598 -24.72 -13.63 6.75
C LYS A 598 -25.45 -12.31 7.06
N THR A 599 -24.76 -11.19 6.90
CA THR A 599 -25.31 -9.85 7.10
C THR A 599 -25.77 -9.22 5.80
N GLN A 600 -25.21 -9.66 4.66
CA GLN A 600 -25.56 -9.20 3.32
C GLN A 600 -25.66 -10.34 2.30
N VAL A 601 -26.43 -10.11 1.24
CA VAL A 601 -26.66 -11.08 0.15
C VAL A 601 -25.77 -10.84 -1.06
N VAL A 602 -25.48 -9.58 -1.37
CA VAL A 602 -24.69 -9.13 -2.51
C VAL A 602 -23.62 -8.16 -2.03
N THR A 603 -22.43 -8.26 -2.57
CA THR A 603 -21.37 -7.26 -2.41
C THR A 603 -21.28 -6.42 -3.66
N ALA A 604 -21.34 -5.09 -3.52
CA ALA A 604 -21.08 -4.12 -4.58
C ALA A 604 -19.89 -3.26 -4.19
N GLY A 605 -18.94 -3.09 -5.11
CA GLY A 605 -17.74 -2.30 -4.85
C GLY A 605 -16.75 -2.32 -5.99
N TYR A 606 -15.59 -1.71 -5.76
CA TYR A 606 -14.53 -1.57 -6.74
C TYR A 606 -13.39 -2.55 -6.45
N LEU A 607 -13.00 -3.31 -7.46
CA LEU A 607 -11.88 -4.24 -7.41
C LEU A 607 -10.61 -3.51 -7.84
N THR A 608 -9.61 -3.44 -6.93
CA THR A 608 -8.37 -2.66 -7.13
C THR A 608 -7.09 -3.49 -7.12
N SER A 609 -7.14 -4.74 -6.62
CA SER A 609 -5.92 -5.55 -6.44
C SER A 609 -6.20 -7.05 -6.57
N MET A 610 -5.15 -7.83 -6.75
CA MET A 610 -5.23 -9.28 -6.66
C MET A 610 -5.50 -9.76 -5.22
N MET A 611 -5.13 -8.97 -4.22
CA MET A 611 -5.46 -9.25 -2.82
C MET A 611 -6.98 -9.21 -2.60
N ASP A 612 -7.67 -8.22 -3.14
CA ASP A 612 -9.13 -8.16 -3.09
C ASP A 612 -9.76 -9.29 -3.90
N PHE A 613 -9.20 -9.58 -5.08
CA PHE A 613 -9.73 -10.62 -5.97
C PHE A 613 -9.63 -12.02 -5.37
N GLN A 614 -8.54 -12.35 -4.66
CA GLN A 614 -8.44 -13.63 -3.97
C GLN A 614 -9.47 -13.78 -2.83
N GLN A 615 -9.82 -12.68 -2.15
CA GLN A 615 -10.88 -12.68 -1.14
C GLN A 615 -12.24 -12.98 -1.79
N VAL A 616 -12.56 -12.26 -2.87
CA VAL A 616 -13.80 -12.48 -3.64
C VAL A 616 -13.94 -13.91 -4.11
N THR A 617 -12.90 -14.46 -4.75
CA THR A 617 -12.96 -15.84 -5.28
C THR A 617 -12.99 -16.89 -4.18
N SER A 618 -12.31 -16.66 -3.05
CA SER A 618 -12.34 -17.57 -1.91
C SER A 618 -13.72 -17.64 -1.25
N VAL A 619 -14.39 -16.49 -1.09
CA VAL A 619 -15.77 -16.45 -0.58
C VAL A 619 -16.74 -17.11 -1.57
N ASN A 620 -16.61 -16.84 -2.86
CA ASN A 620 -17.41 -17.48 -3.90
C ASN A 620 -17.27 -19.01 -3.87
N ASN A 621 -16.04 -19.51 -3.74
CA ASN A 621 -15.75 -20.93 -3.67
C ASN A 621 -16.30 -21.58 -2.38
N LYS A 622 -16.28 -20.86 -1.26
CA LYS A 622 -16.83 -21.34 0.03
C LYS A 622 -18.32 -21.63 -0.04
N PHE A 623 -19.10 -20.75 -0.68
CA PHE A 623 -20.56 -20.91 -0.69
C PHE A 623 -21.10 -21.73 -1.87
N GLY A 624 -20.34 -21.86 -2.96
CA GLY A 624 -20.77 -22.52 -4.19
C GLY A 624 -21.93 -21.78 -4.89
N GLY A 625 -21.91 -21.77 -6.20
CA GLY A 625 -22.93 -21.07 -7.00
C GLY A 625 -22.87 -19.53 -6.92
N GLN A 626 -21.89 -18.98 -6.23
CA GLN A 626 -21.55 -17.55 -6.26
C GLN A 626 -20.64 -17.24 -7.44
N THR A 627 -20.73 -16.01 -7.93
CA THR A 627 -19.92 -15.48 -9.02
C THR A 627 -19.75 -13.97 -8.87
N PHE A 628 -19.03 -13.37 -9.78
CA PHE A 628 -18.93 -11.91 -9.92
C PHE A 628 -19.30 -11.50 -11.34
N GLN A 629 -19.80 -10.29 -11.48
CA GLN A 629 -20.08 -9.64 -12.76
C GLN A 629 -19.79 -8.14 -12.67
N ALA A 630 -19.76 -7.46 -13.83
CA ALA A 630 -19.66 -6.00 -13.84
C ALA A 630 -20.84 -5.36 -13.11
N TRP A 631 -20.54 -4.25 -12.44
CA TRP A 631 -21.54 -3.36 -11.88
C TRP A 631 -21.60 -2.08 -12.69
N ASP A 632 -22.64 -1.93 -13.49
CA ASP A 632 -22.90 -0.72 -14.25
C ASP A 632 -24.03 0.09 -13.57
N GLY A 633 -23.91 1.41 -13.65
CA GLY A 633 -24.96 2.35 -13.24
C GLY A 633 -25.77 2.83 -14.44
N GLN A 634 -25.92 4.16 -14.55
CA GLN A 634 -26.47 4.80 -15.74
C GLN A 634 -25.46 4.84 -16.89
N CYS A 635 -24.15 4.88 -16.59
CA CYS A 635 -23.09 4.61 -17.54
C CYS A 635 -22.90 3.09 -17.71
N LYS A 636 -22.56 2.67 -18.92
CA LYS A 636 -22.44 1.25 -19.29
C LYS A 636 -21.00 0.91 -19.70
N ASP A 637 -20.63 -0.34 -19.52
CA ASP A 637 -19.30 -0.86 -19.84
C ASP A 637 -18.18 -0.05 -19.16
N VAL A 638 -18.42 0.38 -17.93
CA VAL A 638 -17.54 1.33 -17.22
C VAL A 638 -16.28 0.69 -16.67
N PHE A 639 -15.21 1.45 -16.66
CA PHE A 639 -14.02 1.25 -15.83
C PHE A 639 -13.66 2.58 -15.16
N CYS A 640 -13.03 2.50 -13.98
CA CYS A 640 -12.63 3.69 -13.25
C CYS A 640 -11.11 3.78 -13.25
N PRO A 641 -10.50 4.74 -13.96
CA PRO A 641 -9.06 4.98 -13.84
C PRO A 641 -8.69 5.34 -12.39
N THR A 642 -7.60 4.75 -11.92
CA THR A 642 -6.97 5.10 -10.64
C THR A 642 -5.62 5.77 -10.83
N GLY A 643 -5.22 5.92 -12.08
CA GLY A 643 -4.08 6.67 -12.52
C GLY A 643 -4.19 7.01 -14.00
N THR A 644 -4.18 8.30 -14.29
CA THR A 644 -4.25 8.86 -15.65
C THR A 644 -3.19 9.93 -15.81
N VAL A 645 -2.45 9.94 -16.94
CA VAL A 645 -1.40 10.91 -17.19
C VAL A 645 -1.62 11.64 -18.51
N GLY A 646 -1.38 12.95 -18.51
CA GLY A 646 -1.29 13.79 -19.70
C GLY A 646 0.08 14.45 -19.83
N ILE A 647 0.53 14.73 -21.06
CA ILE A 647 1.73 15.51 -21.33
C ILE A 647 1.31 16.98 -21.46
N ALA A 648 1.94 17.89 -20.72
CA ALA A 648 1.64 19.30 -20.85
C ALA A 648 2.06 19.84 -22.22
N ALA A 649 1.17 20.59 -22.90
CA ALA A 649 1.46 21.18 -24.22
C ALA A 649 2.66 22.16 -24.18
N THR A 650 2.94 22.73 -23.00
CA THR A 650 4.05 23.66 -22.77
C THR A 650 5.33 22.99 -22.30
N SER A 651 5.36 21.65 -22.22
CA SER A 651 6.56 20.90 -21.80
C SER A 651 7.78 21.23 -22.66
N LYS A 652 8.88 21.57 -21.99
CA LYS A 652 10.18 21.81 -22.63
C LYS A 652 10.98 20.50 -22.80
N ASN A 653 10.51 19.39 -22.20
CA ASN A 653 11.17 18.08 -22.15
C ASN A 653 10.26 16.96 -22.69
N THR A 654 9.47 17.24 -23.73
CA THR A 654 8.42 16.35 -24.26
C THR A 654 8.94 14.93 -24.56
N GLU A 655 10.14 14.76 -25.11
CA GLU A 655 10.70 13.43 -25.41
C GLU A 655 11.08 12.66 -24.15
N LEU A 656 11.62 13.33 -23.13
CA LEU A 656 11.87 12.71 -21.82
C LEU A 656 10.56 12.37 -21.11
N ALA A 657 9.53 13.22 -21.23
CA ALA A 657 8.20 12.93 -20.72
C ALA A 657 7.58 11.69 -21.37
N LYS A 658 7.68 11.55 -22.69
CA LYS A 658 7.26 10.34 -23.43
C LYS A 658 8.05 9.11 -22.99
N GLU A 659 9.36 9.25 -22.78
CA GLU A 659 10.19 8.14 -22.30
C GLU A 659 9.78 7.71 -20.89
N PHE A 660 9.44 8.65 -20.02
CA PHE A 660 8.87 8.33 -18.71
C PHE A 660 7.54 7.57 -18.83
N VAL A 661 6.64 8.03 -19.69
CA VAL A 661 5.35 7.35 -19.93
C VAL A 661 5.55 5.94 -20.51
N ARG A 662 6.58 5.72 -21.36
CA ARG A 662 6.95 4.35 -21.82
C ARG A 662 7.33 3.44 -20.64
N VAL A 663 8.05 3.96 -19.65
CA VAL A 663 8.38 3.18 -18.44
C VAL A 663 7.15 2.95 -17.60
N LEU A 664 6.32 3.97 -17.40
CA LEU A 664 5.08 3.90 -16.60
C LEU A 664 4.11 2.85 -17.15
N LEU A 665 3.98 2.74 -18.47
CA LEU A 665 3.12 1.78 -19.17
C LEU A 665 3.82 0.45 -19.48
N GLY A 666 5.14 0.39 -19.28
CA GLY A 666 5.95 -0.78 -19.58
C GLY A 666 5.64 -1.96 -18.66
N LYS A 667 5.84 -3.17 -19.17
CA LYS A 667 5.53 -4.42 -18.48
C LYS A 667 6.10 -4.49 -17.06
N ASP A 668 7.34 -4.01 -16.85
CA ASP A 668 8.03 -4.13 -15.56
C ASP A 668 7.32 -3.35 -14.43
N VAL A 669 6.78 -2.15 -14.73
CA VAL A 669 5.98 -1.35 -13.80
C VAL A 669 4.58 -1.93 -13.68
N GLN A 670 3.96 -2.25 -14.80
CA GLN A 670 2.58 -2.69 -14.87
C GLN A 670 2.33 -4.06 -14.22
N ALA A 671 3.36 -4.92 -14.15
CA ALA A 671 3.26 -6.25 -13.54
C ALA A 671 3.25 -6.26 -12.00
N LYS A 672 3.49 -5.13 -11.35
CA LYS A 672 3.49 -5.04 -9.87
C LYS A 672 2.12 -4.66 -9.35
N ASP A 673 1.63 -5.42 -8.36
CA ASP A 673 0.40 -5.09 -7.61
C ASP A 673 0.76 -4.21 -6.41
N LEU A 674 0.47 -2.93 -6.52
CA LEU A 674 0.63 -1.93 -5.46
C LEU A 674 -0.70 -1.61 -4.77
N SER A 675 -1.74 -2.38 -5.03
CA SER A 675 -3.11 -2.16 -4.54
C SER A 675 -3.73 -0.83 -5.02
N ASP A 676 -3.26 -0.30 -6.14
CA ASP A 676 -3.70 0.96 -6.73
C ASP A 676 -4.43 0.79 -8.08
N GLY A 677 -4.69 -0.45 -8.49
CA GLY A 677 -5.45 -0.79 -9.70
C GLY A 677 -4.80 -1.88 -10.53
N PHE A 678 -5.56 -2.35 -11.51
CA PHE A 678 -5.12 -3.34 -12.50
C PHE A 678 -4.31 -2.67 -13.61
N PRO A 679 -3.36 -3.41 -14.23
CA PRO A 679 -2.57 -2.90 -15.34
C PRO A 679 -3.43 -2.67 -16.58
N VAL A 680 -3.08 -1.65 -17.37
CA VAL A 680 -3.62 -1.44 -18.71
C VAL A 680 -2.82 -2.20 -19.78
N ASN A 681 -1.60 -2.62 -19.46
CA ASN A 681 -0.74 -3.44 -20.28
C ASN A 681 -1.16 -4.92 -20.18
N ALA A 682 -1.67 -5.49 -21.27
CA ALA A 682 -2.19 -6.85 -21.33
C ALA A 682 -1.08 -7.93 -21.23
N ASP A 683 0.14 -7.61 -21.65
CA ASP A 683 1.30 -8.50 -21.51
C ASP A 683 1.77 -8.57 -20.03
N ALA A 684 1.61 -7.48 -19.29
CA ALA A 684 1.89 -7.43 -17.86
C ALA A 684 0.84 -8.16 -17.01
N PHE A 685 -0.42 -8.23 -17.47
CA PHE A 685 -1.52 -8.83 -16.72
C PHE A 685 -1.24 -10.28 -16.31
N LYS A 686 -0.58 -11.05 -17.15
CA LYS A 686 -0.23 -12.44 -16.84
C LYS A 686 0.72 -12.53 -15.63
N GLU A 687 1.71 -11.66 -15.55
CA GLU A 687 2.67 -11.62 -14.45
C GLU A 687 2.00 -11.05 -13.20
N PHE A 688 1.24 -9.97 -13.34
CA PHE A 688 0.43 -9.35 -12.30
C PHE A 688 -0.50 -10.35 -11.61
N THR A 689 -1.10 -11.29 -12.36
CA THR A 689 -2.00 -12.32 -11.84
C THR A 689 -1.31 -13.63 -11.46
N THR A 690 0.01 -13.71 -11.56
CA THR A 690 0.78 -14.90 -11.16
C THR A 690 0.84 -14.99 -9.65
N ASN A 691 0.54 -16.17 -9.10
CA ASN A 691 0.61 -16.39 -7.65
C ASN A 691 2.05 -16.23 -7.14
N PRO A 692 2.34 -15.22 -6.30
CA PRO A 692 3.67 -15.01 -5.76
C PRO A 692 4.08 -16.07 -4.72
N SER A 693 3.09 -16.80 -4.18
CA SER A 693 3.29 -17.81 -3.11
C SER A 693 2.41 -19.05 -3.35
N PRO A 694 2.74 -19.89 -4.36
CA PRO A 694 1.87 -20.98 -4.82
C PRO A 694 1.50 -22.02 -3.75
N ASP A 695 2.33 -22.14 -2.73
CA ASP A 695 2.18 -23.16 -1.66
C ASP A 695 1.55 -22.56 -0.39
N SER A 696 1.07 -21.32 -0.42
CA SER A 696 0.49 -20.65 0.75
C SER A 696 -1.02 -20.44 0.64
N THR A 697 -1.70 -20.57 1.78
CA THR A 697 -3.08 -20.14 1.99
C THR A 697 -3.15 -19.35 3.29
N ILE A 698 -4.00 -18.35 3.34
CA ILE A 698 -4.23 -17.53 4.53
C ILE A 698 -5.52 -18.01 5.16
N GLY A 699 -5.44 -18.61 6.37
CA GLY A 699 -6.64 -18.95 7.15
C GLY A 699 -7.21 -17.71 7.81
N THR A 700 -8.52 -17.49 7.68
CA THR A 700 -9.25 -16.46 8.43
C THR A 700 -10.56 -17.03 8.97
N SER A 701 -11.16 -16.36 9.95
CA SER A 701 -12.47 -16.73 10.48
C SER A 701 -13.29 -15.48 10.77
N ALA A 702 -14.58 -15.61 10.64
CA ALA A 702 -15.55 -14.58 11.04
C ALA A 702 -16.65 -15.24 11.91
N GLU A 703 -17.20 -14.49 12.85
CA GLU A 703 -18.39 -14.91 13.58
C GLU A 703 -19.62 -14.45 12.77
N ASP A 704 -20.51 -15.40 12.44
CA ASP A 704 -21.76 -15.08 11.77
C ASP A 704 -22.78 -14.47 12.76
N LYS A 705 -23.86 -13.89 12.23
CA LYS A 705 -24.91 -13.26 13.06
C LYS A 705 -25.58 -14.21 14.06
N ASP A 706 -25.42 -15.54 13.88
CA ASP A 706 -25.96 -16.57 14.76
C ASP A 706 -24.94 -16.99 15.84
N GLY A 707 -23.75 -16.37 15.90
CA GLY A 707 -22.67 -16.66 16.85
C GLY A 707 -21.82 -17.88 16.48
N ASN A 708 -21.88 -18.37 15.23
CA ASN A 708 -21.07 -19.47 14.78
C ASN A 708 -19.78 -18.98 14.12
N THR A 709 -18.65 -19.62 14.41
CA THR A 709 -17.40 -19.33 13.73
C THR A 709 -17.43 -19.93 12.32
N VAL A 710 -17.25 -19.09 11.31
CA VAL A 710 -17.10 -19.47 9.91
C VAL A 710 -15.63 -19.34 9.51
N GLU A 711 -14.95 -20.46 9.28
CA GLU A 711 -13.56 -20.47 8.81
C GLU A 711 -13.53 -20.36 7.29
N LEU A 712 -12.54 -19.63 6.77
CA LEU A 712 -12.24 -19.46 5.34
C LEU A 712 -10.73 -19.58 5.10
N ASP A 713 -10.35 -20.42 4.14
CA ASP A 713 -9.01 -20.39 3.59
C ASP A 713 -9.00 -19.47 2.37
N ILE A 714 -8.30 -18.34 2.48
CA ILE A 714 -8.08 -17.40 1.38
C ILE A 714 -6.95 -17.99 0.52
N SER A 715 -7.28 -18.29 -0.73
CA SER A 715 -6.37 -18.87 -1.71
C SER A 715 -6.29 -18.00 -2.96
N TRP A 716 -5.18 -18.14 -3.68
CA TRP A 716 -5.04 -17.45 -4.97
C TRP A 716 -6.12 -17.91 -5.95
N PRO A 717 -6.69 -16.99 -6.77
CA PRO A 717 -7.70 -17.35 -7.77
C PRO A 717 -7.21 -18.42 -8.74
N GLY A 718 -8.11 -19.29 -9.17
CA GLY A 718 -7.84 -20.26 -10.22
C GLY A 718 -7.77 -19.60 -11.60
N GLN A 719 -7.21 -20.32 -12.57
CA GLN A 719 -7.05 -19.79 -13.93
C GLN A 719 -8.41 -19.41 -14.58
N THR A 720 -9.48 -20.14 -14.24
CA THR A 720 -10.83 -19.84 -14.76
C THR A 720 -11.33 -18.49 -14.28
N GLU A 721 -11.14 -18.16 -13.00
CA GLU A 721 -11.52 -16.87 -12.43
C GLU A 721 -10.65 -15.73 -13.01
N ILE A 722 -9.34 -15.97 -13.19
CA ILE A 722 -8.43 -15.01 -13.82
C ILE A 722 -8.84 -14.74 -15.26
N ASP A 723 -9.18 -15.79 -16.04
CA ASP A 723 -9.64 -15.63 -17.42
C ASP A 723 -10.99 -14.91 -17.50
N GLN A 724 -11.88 -15.13 -16.52
CA GLN A 724 -13.16 -14.40 -16.42
C GLN A 724 -12.90 -12.91 -16.12
N LEU A 725 -12.01 -12.59 -15.19
CA LEU A 725 -11.62 -11.21 -14.90
C LEU A 725 -11.01 -10.52 -16.11
N LYS A 726 -10.10 -11.20 -16.82
CA LYS A 726 -9.49 -10.67 -18.05
C LYS A 726 -10.55 -10.30 -19.09
N LYS A 727 -11.49 -11.21 -19.37
CA LYS A 727 -12.61 -10.96 -20.30
C LYS A 727 -13.49 -9.80 -19.86
N LEU A 728 -13.67 -9.65 -18.56
CA LEU A 728 -14.42 -8.54 -18.00
C LEU A 728 -13.71 -7.22 -18.29
N ILE A 729 -12.39 -7.12 -18.04
CA ILE A 729 -11.57 -5.94 -18.37
C ILE A 729 -11.65 -5.63 -19.87
N GLU A 730 -11.45 -6.63 -20.74
CA GLU A 730 -11.51 -6.49 -22.20
C GLU A 730 -12.87 -5.96 -22.70
N SER A 731 -13.93 -6.16 -21.93
CA SER A 731 -15.28 -5.69 -22.28
C SER A 731 -15.56 -4.24 -21.87
N ARG A 732 -14.71 -3.62 -21.05
CA ARG A 732 -14.91 -2.24 -20.55
C ARG A 732 -14.44 -1.22 -21.57
N LYS A 733 -15.18 -0.11 -21.75
CA LYS A 733 -14.93 0.88 -22.79
C LYS A 733 -15.06 2.32 -22.31
N THR A 734 -15.87 2.54 -21.30
CA THR A 734 -16.27 3.88 -20.85
C THR A 734 -15.46 4.24 -19.59
N PRO A 735 -14.47 5.13 -19.68
CA PRO A 735 -13.81 5.67 -18.50
C PRO A 735 -14.79 6.55 -17.72
N VAL A 736 -14.81 6.39 -16.41
CA VAL A 736 -15.56 7.30 -15.52
C VAL A 736 -14.59 7.87 -14.48
N MET A 737 -14.54 9.20 -14.43
CA MET A 737 -13.63 9.92 -13.53
C MET A 737 -14.43 10.72 -12.50
N ALA A 738 -13.94 10.73 -11.26
CA ALA A 738 -14.53 11.55 -10.21
C ALA A 738 -14.33 13.05 -10.51
N GLN A 739 -15.40 13.76 -10.71
CA GLN A 739 -15.39 15.22 -10.65
C GLN A 739 -15.74 15.62 -9.21
N ASN A 740 -14.73 15.92 -8.41
CA ASN A 740 -14.88 16.10 -6.97
C ASN A 740 -15.82 17.24 -6.58
N GLU A 741 -15.87 18.30 -7.38
CA GLU A 741 -16.72 19.47 -7.12
C GLU A 741 -18.21 19.10 -7.11
N TRP A 742 -18.65 18.25 -8.05
CA TRP A 742 -20.05 17.83 -8.14
C TRP A 742 -20.39 16.73 -7.15
N ARG A 743 -19.45 15.85 -6.90
CA ARG A 743 -19.61 14.70 -6.01
C ARG A 743 -20.09 15.13 -4.63
N ASN A 744 -19.40 16.11 -4.03
CA ASN A 744 -19.75 16.57 -2.69
C ASN A 744 -21.18 17.13 -2.62
N GLU A 745 -21.62 17.85 -3.64
CA GLU A 745 -22.96 18.39 -3.72
C GLU A 745 -24.01 17.29 -3.91
N VAL A 746 -23.77 16.36 -4.84
CA VAL A 746 -24.70 15.25 -5.10
C VAL A 746 -24.81 14.34 -3.88
N VAL A 747 -23.72 14.01 -3.21
CA VAL A 747 -23.72 13.13 -2.05
C VAL A 747 -24.40 13.78 -0.86
N SER A 748 -24.01 15.00 -0.48
CA SER A 748 -24.55 15.66 0.71
C SER A 748 -26.02 16.02 0.60
N ILE A 749 -26.46 16.49 -0.57
CA ILE A 749 -27.88 16.84 -0.80
C ILE A 749 -28.70 15.59 -1.07
N GLY A 750 -28.15 14.66 -1.86
CA GLY A 750 -28.81 13.39 -2.17
C GLY A 750 -29.05 12.54 -0.93
N ALA A 751 -28.13 12.53 0.05
CA ALA A 751 -28.30 11.82 1.31
C ALA A 751 -29.57 12.27 2.07
N LYS A 752 -29.91 13.55 2.01
CA LYS A 752 -31.15 14.08 2.60
C LYS A 752 -32.40 13.56 1.89
N ALA A 753 -32.30 13.29 0.56
CA ALA A 753 -33.39 12.63 -0.16
C ALA A 753 -33.53 11.17 0.25
N LEU A 754 -32.42 10.44 0.42
CA LEU A 754 -32.45 9.03 0.82
C LEU A 754 -33.02 8.87 2.23
N THR A 755 -32.62 9.71 3.18
CA THR A 755 -33.13 9.69 4.57
C THR A 755 -34.56 10.23 4.72
N GLY A 756 -35.11 10.86 3.69
CA GLY A 756 -36.44 11.46 3.71
C GLY A 756 -36.50 12.83 4.40
N GLU A 757 -35.37 13.41 4.75
CA GLU A 757 -35.26 14.80 5.25
C GLU A 757 -35.71 15.80 4.19
N LYS A 758 -35.45 15.48 2.91
CA LYS A 758 -35.83 16.30 1.75
C LYS A 758 -36.50 15.43 0.66
N GLY A 759 -37.35 16.03 -0.16
CA GLY A 759 -37.96 15.33 -1.31
C GLY A 759 -36.92 15.14 -2.43
N VAL A 760 -37.03 14.04 -3.20
CA VAL A 760 -36.12 13.76 -4.34
C VAL A 760 -36.16 14.92 -5.34
N GLU A 761 -37.34 15.43 -5.72
CA GLU A 761 -37.45 16.54 -6.68
C GLU A 761 -36.78 17.81 -6.17
N GLU A 762 -36.98 18.17 -4.92
CA GLU A 762 -36.36 19.33 -4.29
C GLU A 762 -34.81 19.18 -4.22
N SER A 763 -34.33 17.96 -3.94
CA SER A 763 -32.89 17.67 -3.93
C SER A 763 -32.27 17.79 -5.33
N VAL A 764 -32.98 17.31 -6.36
CA VAL A 764 -32.56 17.47 -7.77
C VAL A 764 -32.43 18.95 -8.14
N GLU A 765 -33.43 19.77 -7.81
CA GLU A 765 -33.39 21.22 -8.11
C GLU A 765 -32.20 21.91 -7.42
N GLU A 766 -31.93 21.59 -6.15
CA GLU A 766 -30.80 22.16 -5.42
C GLU A 766 -29.46 21.70 -6.00
N ILE A 767 -29.28 20.41 -6.31
CA ILE A 767 -28.08 19.88 -6.93
C ILE A 767 -27.83 20.56 -8.29
N VAL A 768 -28.85 20.60 -9.15
CA VAL A 768 -28.74 21.23 -10.48
C VAL A 768 -28.36 22.70 -10.36
N GLN A 769 -28.95 23.45 -9.43
CA GLN A 769 -28.61 24.85 -9.21
C GLN A 769 -27.15 25.00 -8.82
N LYS A 770 -26.63 24.19 -7.92
CA LYS A 770 -25.25 24.29 -7.45
C LYS A 770 -24.25 23.87 -8.53
N ILE A 771 -24.48 22.74 -9.21
CA ILE A 771 -23.59 22.27 -10.28
C ILE A 771 -23.59 23.26 -11.45
N SER A 772 -24.74 23.86 -11.80
CA SER A 772 -24.80 24.85 -12.88
C SER A 772 -23.98 26.12 -12.61
N LEU A 773 -23.74 26.44 -11.35
CA LEU A 773 -22.80 27.54 -10.99
C LEU A 773 -21.35 27.16 -11.32
N HIS A 774 -20.95 25.94 -10.99
CA HIS A 774 -19.60 25.43 -11.31
C HIS A 774 -19.36 25.28 -12.83
N LEU A 775 -20.40 24.91 -13.59
CA LEU A 775 -20.30 24.79 -15.05
C LEU A 775 -20.19 26.15 -15.78
N GLN A 776 -20.52 27.27 -15.12
CA GLN A 776 -20.42 28.60 -15.67
C GLN A 776 -19.09 29.32 -15.33
N GLU A 777 -18.35 28.81 -14.36
CA GLU A 777 -17.01 29.28 -13.96
C GLU A 777 -15.90 28.63 -14.83
#